data_d81d98768f7b2b71ec68409a98ef550e
#
_entry.id   d81d98768f7b2b71ec68409a98ef550e
#
_cell.length_a   1.000
_cell.length_b   1.000
_cell.length_c   1.000
_cell.angle_alpha   90.00
_cell.angle_beta   90.00
_cell.angle_gamma   90.00
#
_symmetry.space_group_name_H-M   'P 1'
#
loop_
_entity.id
_entity.type
_entity.pdbx_description
1 polymer ?
#
loop_
_entity_poly.entity_id
_entity_poly.type
_entity_poly.pdbx_seq_one_letter_code
_entity_poly.pdbx_strand_id
1 'polypeptide(L)'
;MTRGEIFLPVSREEMIERGWYYYDFLVVTADGYIDHPSFGTTLIARLLEAEGYRVAILAQPDWHSAEAFRAMGKPRYGVLIGGGNLDSMVAHYTVAKRRRTRDLYSPGGEMGHRPDRPTIVYTNRAREAFPDTPIVIGGLEASLRRFAHYDYWEDKVRRSILFDAPADLLVYGMGESATAEIARRLAKKTPVQEITDVPGTAYIAADDSGCRFHKAPCPSYEEVCADKEAYARATKIEYDEHDPIRGCAVLQPCEGRLLVVNPPARPLRREELDRLYALPYTREVHPMYTAGIPAIEEVRFSITHNRGCFGGCNFCALAFHQGRMVTSRSIESVVEEARLLTEDTQFKGYIHDVGGPSANFRHTSCQKQKKCGMCKNRSCLAPEPCPNLDADHSEYTELLQKMRQLPKIKKVFVRSGIRYDYMLQDKNKDFFKELVQYHISGQLKVAPEHCVSSVLDYMGKPHFDVFLKFWRQYKKLNEQDGTEQYLVPYLMSSHPGCTLSDAVKLAEFLHKNGRTPEQVQDFYPTPGTLSTCMYYTGIDPRDMSPVYVARDPKEKAMQRALLQWSRPEKRALVVEALEETGRTDLIGYGKECLLRPRKGEPYGQPPAKPEKPERPTHRPRKETTGNRGRRGTPTARQPAQKGKMSPRKKAAFAKKRKP
;
A
#
# COMPACT_ATOMS: atom_id res chain seq x y z
N MET A 1 35.78 9.68 -8.69
CA MET A 1 35.02 8.41 -8.81
C MET A 1 34.20 8.44 -10.09
N THR A 2 34.38 7.48 -10.96
CA THR A 2 33.51 7.30 -12.13
C THR A 2 32.11 6.90 -11.65
N ARG A 3 31.04 7.13 -12.44
CA ARG A 3 29.67 6.70 -12.08
C ARG A 3 29.59 5.20 -11.75
N GLY A 4 30.45 4.37 -12.35
CA GLY A 4 30.54 2.94 -12.07
C GLY A 4 31.10 2.59 -10.70
N GLU A 5 31.92 3.46 -10.10
CA GLU A 5 32.48 3.26 -8.74
C GLU A 5 31.48 3.54 -7.62
N ILE A 6 30.36 4.18 -7.94
CA ILE A 6 29.35 4.62 -6.95
C ILE A 6 28.26 3.54 -6.75
N PHE A 7 27.84 2.83 -7.80
CA PHE A 7 26.88 1.72 -7.70
C PHE A 7 27.57 0.44 -7.21
N LEU A 8 26.83 -0.44 -6.51
CA LEU A 8 27.32 -1.78 -6.23
C LEU A 8 27.39 -2.59 -7.55
N PRO A 9 28.41 -3.46 -7.74
CA PRO A 9 28.63 -4.13 -9.02
C PRO A 9 27.50 -5.13 -9.33
N VAL A 10 27.11 -5.15 -10.59
CA VAL A 10 26.09 -6.05 -11.14
C VAL A 10 26.68 -7.07 -12.12
N SER A 11 27.97 -6.96 -12.44
CA SER A 11 28.68 -7.85 -13.35
C SER A 11 30.12 -8.12 -12.88
N ARG A 12 30.74 -9.12 -13.49
CA ARG A 12 32.14 -9.46 -13.22
C ARG A 12 33.10 -8.35 -13.68
N GLU A 13 32.77 -7.69 -14.77
CA GLU A 13 33.52 -6.56 -15.33
C GLU A 13 33.56 -5.42 -14.33
N GLU A 14 32.42 -5.01 -13.78
CA GLU A 14 32.34 -3.95 -12.77
C GLU A 14 33.05 -4.32 -11.46
N MET A 15 33.08 -5.61 -11.09
CA MET A 15 33.91 -6.09 -9.98
C MET A 15 35.39 -5.90 -10.26
N ILE A 16 35.86 -6.26 -11.49
CA ILE A 16 37.26 -6.13 -11.89
C ILE A 16 37.67 -4.66 -11.94
N GLU A 17 36.83 -3.77 -12.44
CA GLU A 17 37.05 -2.30 -12.43
C GLU A 17 37.27 -1.75 -11.03
N ARG A 18 36.61 -2.34 -10.01
CA ARG A 18 36.82 -2.06 -8.58
C ARG A 18 38.05 -2.75 -7.97
N GLY A 19 38.80 -3.52 -8.74
CA GLY A 19 39.91 -4.36 -8.26
C GLY A 19 39.45 -5.55 -7.41
N TRP A 20 38.21 -6.01 -7.61
CA TRP A 20 37.66 -7.15 -6.88
C TRP A 20 37.77 -8.44 -7.69
N TYR A 21 38.55 -9.39 -7.22
CA TYR A 21 38.67 -10.73 -7.79
C TYR A 21 37.75 -11.76 -7.10
N TYR A 22 37.09 -11.36 -6.03
CA TYR A 22 36.09 -12.11 -5.28
C TYR A 22 35.11 -11.14 -4.61
N TYR A 23 33.97 -11.66 -4.19
CA TYR A 23 32.99 -10.95 -3.40
C TYR A 23 32.43 -11.84 -2.29
N ASP A 24 31.87 -11.23 -1.25
CA ASP A 24 31.45 -11.87 -0.02
C ASP A 24 30.01 -12.35 -0.08
N PHE A 25 29.12 -11.47 -0.53
CA PHE A 25 27.68 -11.73 -0.61
C PHE A 25 27.12 -11.39 -1.99
N LEU A 26 26.26 -12.30 -2.51
CA LEU A 26 25.41 -12.04 -3.67
C LEU A 26 24.00 -11.63 -3.16
N VAL A 27 23.52 -10.45 -3.56
CA VAL A 27 22.17 -10.02 -3.24
C VAL A 27 21.31 -10.09 -4.49
N VAL A 28 20.31 -10.99 -4.49
CA VAL A 28 19.41 -11.24 -5.62
C VAL A 28 18.07 -10.55 -5.36
N THR A 29 17.57 -9.85 -6.37
CA THR A 29 16.27 -9.15 -6.27
C THR A 29 15.40 -9.35 -7.50
N ALA A 30 14.09 -9.37 -7.28
CA ALA A 30 13.10 -9.40 -8.36
C ALA A 30 12.76 -8.02 -8.94
N ASP A 31 13.22 -6.95 -8.31
CA ASP A 31 13.13 -5.59 -8.88
C ASP A 31 14.37 -5.28 -9.71
N GLY A 32 14.24 -4.42 -10.73
CA GLY A 32 15.41 -3.80 -11.35
C GLY A 32 16.20 -2.98 -10.33
N TYR A 33 17.50 -2.84 -10.55
CA TYR A 33 18.38 -2.20 -9.58
C TYR A 33 18.20 -0.69 -9.54
N ILE A 34 17.61 -0.22 -8.45
CA ILE A 34 17.51 1.19 -8.05
C ILE A 34 18.29 1.35 -6.74
N ASP A 35 19.32 2.17 -6.74
CA ASP A 35 20.14 2.41 -5.55
C ASP A 35 19.53 3.53 -4.69
N HIS A 36 18.46 3.19 -3.96
CA HIS A 36 17.69 4.13 -3.14
C HIS A 36 17.28 3.51 -1.80
N PRO A 37 17.28 4.25 -0.68
CA PRO A 37 16.95 3.71 0.66
C PRO A 37 15.49 3.25 0.82
N SER A 38 14.62 3.52 -0.15
CA SER A 38 13.26 2.95 -0.19
C SER A 38 13.20 1.52 -0.76
N PHE A 39 14.33 0.98 -1.25
CA PHE A 39 14.43 -0.37 -1.78
C PHE A 39 15.14 -1.27 -0.78
N GLY A 40 14.40 -2.23 -0.20
CA GLY A 40 14.92 -3.09 0.87
C GLY A 40 16.17 -3.87 0.47
N THR A 41 16.25 -4.35 -0.78
CA THR A 41 17.43 -5.06 -1.31
C THR A 41 18.67 -4.17 -1.31
N THR A 42 18.55 -2.96 -1.83
CA THR A 42 19.65 -1.98 -1.87
C THR A 42 20.08 -1.57 -0.46
N LEU A 43 19.09 -1.36 0.41
CA LEU A 43 19.35 -0.98 1.80
C LEU A 43 20.18 -2.04 2.53
N ILE A 44 19.84 -3.32 2.37
CA ILE A 44 20.61 -4.44 2.94
C ILE A 44 22.00 -4.55 2.28
N ALA A 45 22.10 -4.38 0.97
CA ALA A 45 23.36 -4.44 0.27
C ALA A 45 24.33 -3.32 0.71
N ARG A 46 23.82 -2.09 0.84
CA ARG A 46 24.62 -0.94 1.35
C ARG A 46 25.00 -1.10 2.82
N LEU A 47 24.12 -1.68 3.65
CA LEU A 47 24.43 -2.01 5.02
C LEU A 47 25.64 -2.97 5.11
N LEU A 48 25.62 -4.06 4.33
CA LEU A 48 26.71 -5.02 4.31
C LEU A 48 28.00 -4.41 3.74
N GLU A 49 27.93 -3.55 2.73
CA GLU A 49 29.06 -2.79 2.23
C GLU A 49 29.67 -1.92 3.34
N ALA A 50 28.83 -1.21 4.12
CA ALA A 50 29.27 -0.39 5.25
C ALA A 50 29.90 -1.20 6.41
N GLU A 51 29.50 -2.47 6.57
CA GLU A 51 30.12 -3.42 7.48
C GLU A 51 31.46 -4.01 6.96
N GLY A 52 31.90 -3.58 5.75
CA GLY A 52 33.19 -3.95 5.17
C GLY A 52 33.15 -5.17 4.25
N TYR A 53 31.98 -5.67 3.87
CA TYR A 53 31.85 -6.78 2.93
C TYR A 53 31.83 -6.29 1.48
N ARG A 54 32.36 -7.10 0.58
CA ARG A 54 32.21 -6.91 -0.88
C ARG A 54 30.89 -7.51 -1.31
N VAL A 55 29.98 -6.67 -1.77
CA VAL A 55 28.60 -7.06 -2.11
C VAL A 55 28.36 -6.84 -3.60
N ALA A 56 27.80 -7.86 -4.25
CA ALA A 56 27.36 -7.78 -5.63
C ALA A 56 25.85 -7.92 -5.71
N ILE A 57 25.21 -7.25 -6.67
CA ILE A 57 23.76 -7.29 -6.89
C ILE A 57 23.47 -8.05 -8.18
N LEU A 58 22.50 -8.98 -8.10
CA LEU A 58 21.94 -9.69 -9.24
C LEU A 58 20.44 -9.36 -9.31
N ALA A 59 20.11 -8.39 -10.17
CA ALA A 59 18.76 -7.87 -10.31
C ALA A 59 18.06 -8.49 -11.51
N GLN A 60 16.86 -9.06 -11.27
CA GLN A 60 16.03 -9.69 -12.29
C GLN A 60 16.81 -10.69 -13.19
N PRO A 61 17.53 -11.68 -12.58
CA PRO A 61 18.24 -12.68 -13.36
C PRO A 61 17.30 -13.49 -14.23
N ASP A 62 17.81 -13.97 -15.36
CA ASP A 62 17.11 -15.01 -16.11
C ASP A 62 16.96 -16.26 -15.24
N TRP A 63 15.70 -16.64 -14.98
CA TRP A 63 15.35 -17.75 -14.08
C TRP A 63 15.12 -19.09 -14.81
N HIS A 64 15.24 -19.12 -16.14
CA HIS A 64 15.02 -20.35 -16.90
C HIS A 64 16.18 -21.34 -16.69
N SER A 65 17.36 -20.86 -16.29
CA SER A 65 18.51 -21.69 -15.94
C SER A 65 19.29 -21.11 -14.75
N ALA A 66 20.25 -21.86 -14.21
CA ALA A 66 21.15 -21.38 -13.16
C ALA A 66 22.35 -20.57 -13.69
N GLU A 67 22.50 -20.42 -15.00
CA GLU A 67 23.69 -19.77 -15.59
C GLU A 67 23.82 -18.31 -15.22
N ALA A 68 22.70 -17.55 -15.22
CA ALA A 68 22.71 -16.15 -14.79
C ALA A 68 23.21 -15.99 -13.35
N PHE A 69 22.92 -16.96 -12.47
CA PHE A 69 23.40 -16.94 -11.08
C PHE A 69 24.90 -17.25 -10.98
N ARG A 70 25.46 -18.06 -11.89
CA ARG A 70 26.89 -18.40 -11.94
C ARG A 70 27.75 -17.31 -12.57
N ALA A 71 27.18 -16.39 -13.33
CA ALA A 71 27.91 -15.41 -14.15
C ALA A 71 28.95 -14.59 -13.36
N MET A 72 28.64 -14.24 -12.11
CA MET A 72 29.56 -13.48 -11.25
C MET A 72 30.54 -14.34 -10.45
N GLY A 73 30.42 -15.68 -10.53
CA GLY A 73 31.17 -16.63 -9.71
C GLY A 73 30.51 -16.94 -8.37
N LYS A 74 31.17 -17.76 -7.54
CA LYS A 74 30.65 -18.17 -6.22
C LYS A 74 30.94 -17.11 -5.16
N PRO A 75 29.94 -16.64 -4.37
CA PRO A 75 30.19 -15.76 -3.23
C PRO A 75 30.92 -16.48 -2.11
N ARG A 76 31.71 -15.76 -1.31
CA ARG A 76 32.49 -16.37 -0.23
C ARG A 76 31.65 -16.82 0.96
N TYR A 77 30.61 -16.09 1.30
CA TYR A 77 29.85 -16.30 2.53
C TYR A 77 28.39 -16.67 2.31
N GLY A 78 27.72 -16.10 1.33
CA GLY A 78 26.30 -16.43 1.15
C GLY A 78 25.59 -15.69 0.02
N VAL A 79 24.36 -16.16 -0.26
CA VAL A 79 23.42 -15.56 -1.18
C VAL A 79 22.22 -15.05 -0.38
N LEU A 80 21.85 -13.78 -0.58
CA LEU A 80 20.67 -13.14 0.03
C LEU A 80 19.63 -12.92 -1.07
N ILE A 81 18.40 -13.40 -0.88
CA ILE A 81 17.37 -13.38 -1.94
C ILE A 81 16.12 -12.67 -1.45
N GLY A 82 15.67 -11.66 -2.20
CA GLY A 82 14.42 -10.94 -1.95
C GLY A 82 13.48 -10.91 -3.16
N GLY A 83 12.18 -10.97 -2.90
CA GLY A 83 11.12 -10.90 -3.91
C GLY A 83 10.82 -9.49 -4.45
N GLY A 84 11.61 -8.48 -4.05
CA GLY A 84 11.40 -7.07 -4.40
C GLY A 84 10.57 -6.29 -3.38
N ASN A 85 10.29 -5.03 -3.70
CA ASN A 85 9.57 -4.10 -2.82
C ASN A 85 8.06 -4.36 -2.72
N LEU A 86 7.50 -5.06 -3.69
CA LEU A 86 6.10 -5.44 -3.74
C LEU A 86 5.98 -6.95 -3.86
N ASP A 87 4.99 -7.53 -3.17
CA ASP A 87 4.65 -8.94 -3.35
C ASP A 87 4.40 -9.23 -4.85
N SER A 88 5.08 -10.25 -5.40
CA SER A 88 5.05 -10.54 -6.83
C SER A 88 3.65 -10.83 -7.36
N MET A 89 2.84 -11.53 -6.57
CA MET A 89 1.49 -11.87 -6.97
C MET A 89 0.58 -10.63 -7.00
N VAL A 90 0.80 -9.67 -6.09
CA VAL A 90 0.13 -8.35 -6.10
C VAL A 90 0.63 -7.50 -7.27
N ALA A 91 1.92 -7.58 -7.59
CA ALA A 91 2.49 -6.87 -8.74
C ALA A 91 1.96 -7.38 -10.08
N HIS A 92 1.78 -8.69 -10.20
CA HIS A 92 1.40 -9.33 -11.46
C HIS A 92 -0.12 -9.41 -11.68
N TYR A 93 -0.92 -9.47 -10.62
CA TYR A 93 -2.35 -9.74 -10.73
C TYR A 93 -3.21 -8.71 -9.99
N THR A 94 -4.40 -8.48 -10.53
CA THR A 94 -5.47 -7.76 -9.84
C THR A 94 -6.20 -8.70 -8.86
N VAL A 95 -7.05 -8.14 -7.98
CA VAL A 95 -7.92 -8.94 -7.09
C VAL A 95 -8.84 -9.91 -7.88
N ALA A 96 -9.24 -9.55 -9.10
CA ALA A 96 -10.01 -10.42 -9.99
C ALA A 96 -9.11 -11.46 -10.72
N LYS A 97 -7.91 -11.71 -10.24
CA LYS A 97 -6.91 -12.65 -10.80
C LYS A 97 -6.54 -12.38 -12.27
N ARG A 98 -6.75 -11.15 -12.77
CA ARG A 98 -6.36 -10.74 -14.12
C ARG A 98 -4.93 -10.24 -14.11
N ARG A 99 -4.12 -10.70 -15.07
CA ARG A 99 -2.73 -10.25 -15.21
C ARG A 99 -2.67 -8.75 -15.50
N ARG A 100 -1.77 -8.05 -14.85
CA ARG A 100 -1.49 -6.62 -15.11
C ARG A 100 -0.69 -6.49 -16.40
N THR A 101 -0.75 -5.33 -17.02
CA THR A 101 -0.06 -5.03 -18.28
C THR A 101 1.25 -4.26 -18.09
N ARG A 102 1.56 -3.83 -16.86
CA ARG A 102 2.76 -3.08 -16.52
C ARG A 102 3.33 -3.54 -15.19
N ASP A 103 4.65 -3.59 -15.12
CA ASP A 103 5.42 -3.80 -13.90
C ASP A 103 6.32 -2.57 -13.66
N LEU A 104 5.94 -1.70 -12.73
CA LEU A 104 6.65 -0.44 -12.48
C LEU A 104 8.07 -0.64 -11.93
N TYR A 105 8.39 -1.82 -11.40
CA TYR A 105 9.70 -2.17 -10.85
C TYR A 105 10.63 -2.84 -11.87
N SER A 106 10.20 -2.93 -13.12
CA SER A 106 10.97 -3.51 -14.22
C SER A 106 11.37 -2.45 -15.24
N PRO A 107 12.42 -2.68 -16.04
CA PRO A 107 12.87 -1.78 -17.09
C PRO A 107 11.73 -1.37 -18.02
N GLY A 108 11.59 -0.07 -18.30
CA GLY A 108 10.52 0.49 -19.12
C GLY A 108 9.09 0.28 -18.58
N GLY A 109 8.93 -0.36 -17.42
CA GLY A 109 7.64 -0.79 -16.89
C GLY A 109 7.08 -2.03 -17.58
N GLU A 110 7.93 -2.83 -18.21
CA GLU A 110 7.54 -4.02 -18.98
C GLU A 110 7.32 -5.22 -18.07
N MET A 111 6.32 -6.06 -18.45
CA MET A 111 6.04 -7.33 -17.77
C MET A 111 6.96 -8.44 -18.27
N GLY A 112 7.25 -9.41 -17.40
CA GLY A 112 7.96 -10.63 -17.77
C GLY A 112 9.42 -10.69 -17.35
N HIS A 113 9.95 -9.64 -16.71
CA HIS A 113 11.31 -9.61 -16.19
C HIS A 113 11.49 -10.39 -14.88
N ARG A 114 10.43 -10.78 -14.24
CA ARG A 114 10.46 -11.62 -13.02
C ARG A 114 9.37 -12.69 -13.06
N PRO A 115 9.62 -13.88 -12.44
CA PRO A 115 8.61 -14.94 -12.34
C PRO A 115 7.53 -14.60 -11.30
N ASP A 116 6.44 -15.36 -11.30
CA ASP A 116 5.56 -15.46 -10.15
C ASP A 116 6.31 -16.11 -8.99
N ARG A 117 6.12 -15.62 -7.76
CA ARG A 117 6.81 -16.09 -6.55
C ARG A 117 8.34 -16.16 -6.71
N PRO A 118 9.00 -15.05 -7.09
CA PRO A 118 10.42 -15.02 -7.41
C PRO A 118 11.31 -15.50 -6.27
N THR A 119 10.93 -15.29 -5.01
CA THR A 119 11.71 -15.79 -3.87
C THR A 119 11.90 -17.30 -3.95
N ILE A 120 10.87 -18.08 -4.29
CA ILE A 120 10.96 -19.52 -4.47
C ILE A 120 11.81 -19.87 -5.69
N VAL A 121 11.49 -19.26 -6.83
CA VAL A 121 12.16 -19.59 -8.11
C VAL A 121 13.64 -19.24 -8.04
N TYR A 122 14.00 -18.05 -7.55
CA TYR A 122 15.40 -17.63 -7.46
C TYR A 122 16.19 -18.46 -6.44
N THR A 123 15.56 -18.88 -5.34
CA THR A 123 16.22 -19.74 -4.36
C THR A 123 16.54 -21.11 -4.95
N ASN A 124 15.62 -21.70 -5.73
CA ASN A 124 15.89 -22.97 -6.42
C ASN A 124 17.05 -22.82 -7.41
N ARG A 125 17.09 -21.74 -8.20
CA ARG A 125 18.19 -21.47 -9.14
C ARG A 125 19.52 -21.18 -8.43
N ALA A 126 19.48 -20.43 -7.33
CA ALA A 126 20.68 -20.18 -6.53
C ALA A 126 21.22 -21.45 -5.90
N ARG A 127 20.38 -22.35 -5.40
CA ARG A 127 20.79 -23.65 -4.84
C ARG A 127 21.38 -24.57 -5.92
N GLU A 128 20.80 -24.56 -7.13
CA GLU A 128 21.35 -25.26 -8.30
C GLU A 128 22.73 -24.69 -8.73
N ALA A 129 22.88 -23.36 -8.67
CA ALA A 129 24.14 -22.69 -8.98
C ALA A 129 25.23 -22.95 -7.92
N PHE A 130 24.83 -22.94 -6.63
CA PHE A 130 25.73 -22.97 -5.47
C PHE A 130 25.24 -23.96 -4.40
N PRO A 131 25.39 -25.28 -4.61
CA PRO A 131 24.81 -26.30 -3.71
C PRO A 131 25.18 -26.16 -2.24
N ASP A 132 26.42 -25.75 -1.93
CA ASP A 132 26.98 -25.71 -0.57
C ASP A 132 27.06 -24.30 0.01
N THR A 133 26.54 -23.30 -0.68
CA THR A 133 26.59 -21.91 -0.21
C THR A 133 25.37 -21.60 0.64
N PRO A 134 25.53 -20.96 1.82
CA PRO A 134 24.40 -20.49 2.61
C PRO A 134 23.47 -19.59 1.81
N ILE A 135 22.18 -19.87 1.85
CA ILE A 135 21.14 -19.08 1.19
C ILE A 135 20.17 -18.54 2.26
N VAL A 136 20.02 -17.23 2.30
CA VAL A 136 19.10 -16.54 3.19
C VAL A 136 18.06 -15.82 2.37
N ILE A 137 16.78 -16.12 2.60
CA ILE A 137 15.67 -15.44 1.94
C ILE A 137 15.11 -14.35 2.85
N GLY A 138 14.57 -13.28 2.25
CA GLY A 138 14.00 -12.17 3.02
C GLY A 138 13.10 -11.26 2.22
N GLY A 139 12.82 -10.08 2.78
CA GLY A 139 11.92 -9.09 2.18
C GLY A 139 10.45 -9.39 2.39
N LEU A 140 9.58 -8.62 1.72
CA LEU A 140 8.13 -8.65 1.94
C LEU A 140 7.51 -10.02 1.62
N GLU A 141 7.82 -10.58 0.47
CA GLU A 141 7.24 -11.85 0.00
C GLU A 141 7.55 -13.01 0.96
N ALA A 142 8.80 -13.13 1.41
CA ALA A 142 9.22 -14.14 2.37
C ALA A 142 8.60 -13.90 3.76
N SER A 143 8.58 -12.66 4.24
CA SER A 143 8.01 -12.30 5.53
C SER A 143 6.55 -12.69 5.66
N LEU A 144 5.75 -12.46 4.60
CA LEU A 144 4.32 -12.74 4.59
C LEU A 144 3.99 -14.23 4.49
N ARG A 145 4.95 -15.04 3.99
CA ARG A 145 4.79 -16.49 3.78
C ARG A 145 5.65 -17.35 4.70
N ARG A 146 6.12 -16.79 5.82
CA ARG A 146 7.00 -17.50 6.76
C ARG A 146 6.30 -18.62 7.53
N PHE A 147 4.97 -18.55 7.69
CA PHE A 147 4.12 -19.59 8.28
C PHE A 147 3.32 -20.35 7.20
N ALA A 148 2.58 -21.37 7.62
CA ALA A 148 1.50 -21.88 6.79
C ALA A 148 0.49 -20.76 6.53
N HIS A 149 0.12 -20.54 5.28
CA HIS A 149 -0.67 -19.36 4.90
C HIS A 149 -1.68 -19.68 3.80
N TYR A 150 -2.81 -18.98 3.82
CA TYR A 150 -3.77 -19.05 2.72
C TYR A 150 -3.22 -18.31 1.49
N ASP A 151 -3.13 -19.03 0.37
CA ASP A 151 -2.79 -18.48 -0.94
C ASP A 151 -4.08 -18.16 -1.71
N TYR A 152 -4.33 -16.88 -1.95
CA TYR A 152 -5.54 -16.41 -2.62
C TYR A 152 -5.65 -16.90 -4.07
N TRP A 153 -4.51 -17.04 -4.79
CA TRP A 153 -4.52 -17.43 -6.21
C TRP A 153 -4.83 -18.90 -6.42
N GLU A 154 -4.29 -19.76 -5.54
CA GLU A 154 -4.53 -21.19 -5.56
C GLU A 154 -5.75 -21.62 -4.73
N ASP A 155 -6.32 -20.67 -3.95
CA ASP A 155 -7.47 -20.90 -3.04
C ASP A 155 -7.25 -22.07 -2.06
N LYS A 156 -6.03 -22.17 -1.53
CA LYS A 156 -5.66 -23.21 -0.57
C LYS A 156 -4.63 -22.71 0.45
N VAL A 157 -4.50 -23.45 1.55
CA VAL A 157 -3.39 -23.23 2.50
C VAL A 157 -2.12 -23.82 1.92
N ARG A 158 -1.06 -23.02 1.88
CA ARG A 158 0.31 -23.44 1.54
C ARG A 158 1.12 -23.53 2.83
N ARG A 159 2.13 -24.42 2.81
CA ARG A 159 3.14 -24.48 3.88
C ARG A 159 4.04 -23.26 3.87
N SER A 160 4.85 -23.07 4.91
CA SER A 160 5.85 -22.00 4.93
C SER A 160 6.70 -22.02 3.67
N ILE A 161 7.06 -20.82 3.17
CA ILE A 161 7.90 -20.65 2.00
C ILE A 161 9.26 -21.39 2.10
N LEU A 162 9.77 -21.61 3.32
CA LEU A 162 11.00 -22.36 3.56
C LEU A 162 10.91 -23.84 3.11
N PHE A 163 9.72 -24.41 3.03
CA PHE A 163 9.54 -25.79 2.52
C PHE A 163 9.51 -25.85 0.99
N ASP A 164 9.20 -24.72 0.32
CA ASP A 164 9.13 -24.62 -1.13
C ASP A 164 10.41 -24.01 -1.72
N ALA A 165 11.12 -23.18 -0.93
CA ALA A 165 12.39 -22.57 -1.29
C ALA A 165 13.53 -23.24 -0.50
N PRO A 166 14.53 -23.87 -1.15
CA PRO A 166 15.62 -24.56 -0.48
C PRO A 166 16.64 -23.56 0.14
N ALA A 167 16.16 -22.69 1.01
CA ALA A 167 16.95 -21.73 1.78
C ALA A 167 17.31 -22.32 3.15
N ASP A 168 18.41 -21.85 3.73
CA ASP A 168 18.88 -22.25 5.05
C ASP A 168 18.20 -21.42 6.17
N LEU A 169 17.99 -20.12 5.90
CA LEU A 169 17.36 -19.18 6.82
C LEU A 169 16.39 -18.25 6.10
N LEU A 170 15.39 -17.80 6.82
CA LEU A 170 14.52 -16.70 6.40
C LEU A 170 14.68 -15.54 7.39
N VAL A 171 14.92 -14.34 6.88
CA VAL A 171 14.89 -13.07 7.65
C VAL A 171 13.59 -12.37 7.33
N TYR A 172 12.81 -12.04 8.36
CA TYR A 172 11.53 -11.36 8.20
C TYR A 172 11.49 -9.99 8.90
N GLY A 173 10.55 -9.18 8.48
CA GLY A 173 10.39 -7.84 9.04
C GLY A 173 11.46 -6.86 8.57
N MET A 174 11.86 -5.96 9.46
CA MET A 174 12.99 -5.05 9.25
C MET A 174 14.29 -5.80 9.54
N GLY A 175 14.87 -6.36 8.50
CA GLY A 175 15.90 -7.40 8.57
C GLY A 175 17.34 -6.92 8.79
N GLU A 176 17.57 -5.63 8.99
CA GLU A 176 18.92 -5.05 9.01
C GLU A 176 19.82 -5.68 10.08
N SER A 177 19.36 -5.69 11.33
CA SER A 177 20.13 -6.25 12.46
C SER A 177 20.35 -7.75 12.32
N ALA A 178 19.31 -8.48 11.88
CA ALA A 178 19.41 -9.93 11.67
C ALA A 178 20.40 -10.26 10.55
N THR A 179 20.32 -9.54 9.42
CA THR A 179 21.22 -9.77 8.28
C THR A 179 22.68 -9.45 8.63
N ALA A 180 22.95 -8.34 9.33
CA ALA A 180 24.30 -8.01 9.77
C ALA A 180 24.86 -9.07 10.70
N GLU A 181 24.07 -9.57 11.66
CA GLU A 181 24.52 -10.62 12.60
C GLU A 181 24.76 -11.96 11.87
N ILE A 182 23.87 -12.35 10.94
CA ILE A 182 24.07 -13.56 10.11
C ILE A 182 25.34 -13.41 9.28
N ALA A 183 25.55 -12.29 8.61
CA ALA A 183 26.74 -12.03 7.80
C ALA A 183 28.02 -12.14 8.64
N ARG A 184 28.01 -11.56 9.85
CA ARG A 184 29.15 -11.62 10.79
C ARG A 184 29.46 -13.06 11.21
N ARG A 185 28.44 -13.90 11.45
CA ARG A 185 28.63 -15.31 11.83
C ARG A 185 29.14 -16.14 10.66
N LEU A 186 28.57 -15.97 9.46
CA LEU A 186 29.01 -16.64 8.24
C LEU A 186 30.48 -16.27 7.90
N ALA A 187 30.87 -15.01 8.05
CA ALA A 187 32.26 -14.58 7.87
C ALA A 187 33.23 -15.22 8.88
N LYS A 188 32.76 -15.57 10.08
CA LYS A 188 33.49 -16.36 11.08
C LYS A 188 33.42 -17.87 10.84
N LYS A 189 32.84 -18.29 9.71
CA LYS A 189 32.67 -19.70 9.34
C LYS A 189 31.76 -20.50 10.30
N THR A 190 30.86 -19.84 11.01
CA THR A 190 29.80 -20.53 11.76
C THR A 190 28.90 -21.25 10.76
N PRO A 191 28.65 -22.57 10.92
CA PRO A 191 27.70 -23.29 10.09
C PRO A 191 26.32 -22.62 10.13
N VAL A 192 25.68 -22.44 8.99
CA VAL A 192 24.39 -21.73 8.91
C VAL A 192 23.30 -22.43 9.74
N GLN A 193 23.37 -23.75 9.88
CA GLN A 193 22.45 -24.57 10.67
C GLN A 193 22.57 -24.31 12.19
N GLU A 194 23.67 -23.74 12.66
CA GLU A 194 23.87 -23.34 14.06
C GLU A 194 23.37 -21.92 14.35
N ILE A 195 22.96 -21.17 13.33
CA ILE A 195 22.45 -19.80 13.47
C ILE A 195 20.94 -19.85 13.78
N THR A 196 20.58 -20.29 14.98
CA THR A 196 19.20 -20.55 15.41
C THR A 196 18.65 -19.51 16.40
N ASP A 197 19.48 -18.61 16.90
CA ASP A 197 19.22 -17.69 18.02
C ASP A 197 19.17 -16.21 17.61
N VAL A 198 19.04 -15.92 16.32
CA VAL A 198 18.92 -14.54 15.81
C VAL A 198 17.45 -14.12 15.78
N PRO A 199 17.03 -13.04 16.49
CA PRO A 199 15.66 -12.54 16.38
C PRO A 199 15.32 -12.07 14.96
N GLY A 200 14.07 -12.24 14.56
CA GLY A 200 13.62 -11.88 13.20
C GLY A 200 14.00 -12.91 12.13
N THR A 201 14.30 -14.14 12.54
CA THR A 201 14.61 -15.26 11.60
C THR A 201 13.62 -16.40 11.72
N ALA A 202 13.57 -17.24 10.69
CA ALA A 202 12.90 -18.53 10.72
C ALA A 202 13.79 -19.58 10.04
N TYR A 203 13.67 -20.85 10.49
CA TYR A 203 14.40 -21.99 9.96
C TYR A 203 13.61 -23.28 10.16
N ILE A 204 14.04 -24.34 9.46
CA ILE A 204 13.48 -25.69 9.61
C ILE A 204 14.44 -26.52 10.44
N ALA A 205 13.92 -27.24 11.42
CA ALA A 205 14.67 -28.13 12.29
C ALA A 205 14.00 -29.52 12.39
N ALA A 206 14.71 -30.49 12.92
CA ALA A 206 14.13 -31.80 13.28
C ALA A 206 13.26 -31.68 14.53
N ASP A 207 13.71 -30.89 15.51
CA ASP A 207 13.06 -30.67 16.79
C ASP A 207 13.33 -29.24 17.30
N ASP A 208 12.88 -28.96 18.50
CA ASP A 208 12.98 -27.66 19.13
C ASP A 208 14.21 -27.46 20.05
N SER A 209 15.16 -28.40 20.04
CA SER A 209 16.36 -28.38 20.93
C SER A 209 17.29 -27.19 20.64
N GLY A 210 17.35 -26.75 19.37
CA GLY A 210 18.13 -25.59 18.93
C GLY A 210 17.49 -24.23 19.25
N CYS A 211 16.21 -24.20 19.63
CA CYS A 211 15.50 -22.95 19.92
C CYS A 211 15.92 -22.35 21.27
N ARG A 212 16.40 -21.11 21.27
CA ARG A 212 16.88 -20.38 22.46
C ARG A 212 15.86 -19.44 23.08
N PHE A 213 14.70 -19.27 22.44
CA PHE A 213 13.62 -18.39 22.91
C PHE A 213 12.54 -19.16 23.67
N HIS A 214 11.70 -18.46 24.43
CA HIS A 214 10.46 -19.03 24.92
C HIS A 214 9.62 -19.52 23.75
N LYS A 215 8.96 -20.66 23.90
CA LYS A 215 8.29 -21.38 22.83
C LYS A 215 6.79 -21.21 22.90
N ALA A 216 6.14 -20.97 21.78
CA ALA A 216 4.69 -20.95 21.60
C ALA A 216 4.33 -22.04 20.57
N PRO A 217 3.71 -23.14 21.01
CA PRO A 217 3.24 -24.17 20.06
C PRO A 217 2.12 -23.62 19.19
N CYS A 218 2.16 -23.96 17.90
CA CYS A 218 1.18 -23.58 16.89
C CYS A 218 0.60 -24.83 16.26
N PRO A 219 -0.70 -24.86 15.87
CA PRO A 219 -1.26 -25.94 15.09
C PRO A 219 -0.38 -26.29 13.88
N SER A 220 -0.26 -27.58 13.59
CA SER A 220 0.56 -28.07 12.47
C SER A 220 0.02 -27.60 11.11
N TYR A 221 0.86 -27.69 10.07
CA TYR A 221 0.42 -27.45 8.70
C TYR A 221 -0.78 -28.32 8.30
N GLU A 222 -0.75 -29.58 8.68
CA GLU A 222 -1.80 -30.56 8.39
C GLU A 222 -3.12 -30.16 9.08
N GLU A 223 -3.07 -29.76 10.36
CA GLU A 223 -4.23 -29.29 11.11
C GLU A 223 -4.83 -28.03 10.49
N VAL A 224 -4.01 -27.02 10.15
CA VAL A 224 -4.52 -25.77 9.55
C VAL A 224 -5.04 -25.95 8.12
N CYS A 225 -4.62 -27.00 7.41
CA CYS A 225 -5.20 -27.38 6.13
C CYS A 225 -6.57 -28.04 6.30
N ALA A 226 -6.74 -28.88 7.32
CA ALA A 226 -7.93 -29.68 7.53
C ALA A 226 -9.05 -28.92 8.26
N ASP A 227 -8.68 -28.01 9.17
CA ASP A 227 -9.61 -27.31 10.07
C ASP A 227 -9.44 -25.80 10.03
N LYS A 228 -10.52 -25.09 9.70
CA LYS A 228 -10.55 -23.62 9.66
C LYS A 228 -10.41 -22.95 11.04
N GLU A 229 -10.87 -23.61 12.10
CA GLU A 229 -10.66 -23.13 13.46
C GLU A 229 -9.20 -23.26 13.87
N ALA A 230 -8.52 -24.36 13.50
CA ALA A 230 -7.09 -24.50 13.71
C ALA A 230 -6.30 -23.41 12.98
N TYR A 231 -6.71 -23.07 11.74
CA TYR A 231 -6.12 -21.94 10.99
C TYR A 231 -6.32 -20.61 11.71
N ALA A 232 -7.53 -20.34 12.23
CA ALA A 232 -7.82 -19.11 12.97
C ALA A 232 -7.00 -19.04 14.27
N ARG A 233 -6.87 -20.16 15.02
CA ARG A 233 -6.03 -20.25 16.23
C ARG A 233 -4.55 -20.01 15.89
N ALA A 234 -4.02 -20.61 14.81
CA ALA A 234 -2.66 -20.39 14.35
C ALA A 234 -2.42 -18.91 14.05
N THR A 235 -3.31 -18.28 13.26
CA THR A 235 -3.21 -16.84 12.94
C THR A 235 -3.20 -15.96 14.20
N LYS A 236 -4.00 -16.31 15.22
CA LYS A 236 -4.01 -15.58 16.51
C LYS A 236 -2.68 -15.68 17.24
N ILE A 237 -2.10 -16.88 17.30
CA ILE A 237 -0.78 -17.11 17.90
C ILE A 237 0.29 -16.30 17.14
N GLU A 238 0.35 -16.40 15.82
CA GLU A 238 1.30 -15.67 14.97
C GLU A 238 1.20 -14.15 15.16
N TYR A 239 -0.03 -13.63 15.28
CA TYR A 239 -0.28 -12.20 15.50
C TYR A 239 0.13 -11.75 16.92
N ASP A 240 -0.17 -12.54 17.95
CA ASP A 240 0.13 -12.22 19.33
C ASP A 240 1.63 -12.30 19.65
N GLU A 241 2.32 -13.27 19.06
CA GLU A 241 3.76 -13.45 19.24
C GLU A 241 4.60 -12.54 18.30
N HIS A 242 3.96 -11.79 17.40
CA HIS A 242 4.63 -10.76 16.61
C HIS A 242 4.93 -9.49 17.44
N ASP A 243 5.66 -9.69 18.54
CA ASP A 243 6.05 -8.68 19.53
C ASP A 243 7.57 -8.74 19.78
N PRO A 244 8.32 -7.66 19.43
CA PRO A 244 9.78 -7.67 19.57
C PRO A 244 10.29 -7.58 21.04
N ILE A 245 9.39 -7.43 22.02
CA ILE A 245 9.75 -7.30 23.44
C ILE A 245 9.42 -8.58 24.22
N ARG A 246 8.23 -9.19 23.94
CA ARG A 246 7.74 -10.35 24.71
C ARG A 246 7.35 -11.53 23.84
N GLY A 247 7.54 -11.43 22.53
CA GLY A 247 7.21 -12.51 21.61
C GLY A 247 8.01 -13.78 21.93
N CYS A 248 7.35 -14.92 21.75
CA CYS A 248 7.94 -16.24 21.81
C CYS A 248 8.36 -16.71 20.42
N ALA A 249 9.20 -17.71 20.35
CA ALA A 249 9.40 -18.47 19.10
C ALA A 249 8.15 -19.30 18.83
N VAL A 250 7.55 -19.13 17.66
CA VAL A 250 6.38 -19.90 17.23
C VAL A 250 6.87 -21.20 16.57
N LEU A 251 6.38 -22.33 17.07
CA LEU A 251 6.74 -23.66 16.61
C LEU A 251 5.57 -24.29 15.83
N GLN A 252 5.73 -24.46 14.54
CA GLN A 252 4.71 -25.05 13.66
C GLN A 252 5.21 -26.36 13.04
N PRO A 253 4.68 -27.53 13.47
CA PRO A 253 5.01 -28.80 12.80
C PRO A 253 4.52 -28.81 11.35
N CYS A 254 5.31 -29.42 10.46
CA CYS A 254 5.00 -29.53 9.04
C CYS A 254 5.77 -30.72 8.42
N GLU A 255 5.07 -31.69 7.89
CA GLU A 255 5.63 -32.85 7.15
C GLU A 255 6.77 -33.55 7.91
N GLY A 256 6.56 -33.83 9.21
CA GLY A 256 7.52 -34.52 10.08
C GLY A 256 8.75 -33.69 10.47
N ARG A 257 8.80 -32.42 10.13
CA ARG A 257 9.82 -31.42 10.54
C ARG A 257 9.18 -30.29 11.32
N LEU A 258 9.99 -29.44 11.91
CA LEU A 258 9.54 -28.32 12.70
C LEU A 258 9.96 -27.00 12.05
N LEU A 259 9.00 -26.15 11.72
CA LEU A 259 9.25 -24.75 11.43
C LEU A 259 9.41 -24.00 12.75
N VAL A 260 10.54 -23.35 12.94
CA VAL A 260 10.81 -22.46 14.07
C VAL A 260 10.84 -21.02 13.57
N VAL A 261 9.95 -20.17 14.07
CA VAL A 261 9.93 -18.74 13.76
C VAL A 261 10.28 -18.00 15.04
N ASN A 262 11.50 -17.49 15.11
CA ASN A 262 12.00 -16.72 16.26
C ASN A 262 11.18 -15.44 16.45
N PRO A 263 11.15 -14.84 17.66
CA PRO A 263 10.46 -13.56 17.85
C PRO A 263 11.05 -12.46 16.96
N PRO A 264 10.26 -11.41 16.62
CA PRO A 264 10.73 -10.32 15.78
C PRO A 264 11.99 -9.66 16.33
N ALA A 265 12.88 -9.20 15.46
CA ALA A 265 13.99 -8.34 15.84
C ALA A 265 13.44 -7.04 16.48
N ARG A 266 14.17 -6.48 17.43
CA ARG A 266 13.85 -5.16 17.99
C ARG A 266 13.94 -4.11 16.89
N PRO A 267 12.99 -3.16 16.84
CA PRO A 267 13.10 -2.04 15.90
C PRO A 267 14.43 -1.30 16.11
N LEU A 268 15.04 -0.85 15.02
CA LEU A 268 16.25 -0.04 15.07
C LEU A 268 16.02 1.21 15.92
N ARG A 269 17.00 1.57 16.73
CA ARG A 269 17.00 2.84 17.46
C ARG A 269 17.18 4.00 16.48
N ARG A 270 16.87 5.20 16.93
CA ARG A 270 16.97 6.44 16.13
C ARG A 270 18.34 6.59 15.49
N GLU A 271 19.40 6.41 16.28
CA GLU A 271 20.79 6.57 15.82
C GLU A 271 21.20 5.49 14.80
N GLU A 272 20.62 4.31 14.91
CA GLU A 272 20.84 3.22 13.96
C GLU A 272 20.13 3.49 12.64
N LEU A 273 18.89 4.00 12.70
CA LEU A 273 18.17 4.46 11.52
C LEU A 273 18.90 5.62 10.83
N ASP A 274 19.37 6.62 11.59
CA ASP A 274 20.09 7.77 11.05
C ASP A 274 21.35 7.32 10.29
N ARG A 275 22.15 6.40 10.87
CA ARG A 275 23.31 5.82 10.18
C ARG A 275 22.94 5.08 8.92
N LEU A 276 21.87 4.29 8.95
CA LEU A 276 21.40 3.51 7.80
C LEU A 276 20.99 4.39 6.64
N TYR A 277 20.26 5.48 6.90
CA TYR A 277 19.81 6.40 5.86
C TYR A 277 20.90 7.39 5.40
N ALA A 278 22.01 7.51 6.14
CA ALA A 278 23.19 8.29 5.76
C ALA A 278 24.16 7.52 4.85
N LEU A 279 23.90 6.24 4.54
CA LEU A 279 24.73 5.45 3.63
C LEU A 279 24.74 6.07 2.22
N PRO A 280 25.79 5.83 1.41
CA PRO A 280 26.01 6.51 0.13
C PRO A 280 25.11 5.99 -1.00
N TYR A 281 23.81 6.19 -0.88
CA TYR A 281 22.86 5.88 -1.96
C TYR A 281 23.01 6.88 -3.11
N THR A 282 23.03 6.35 -4.34
CA THR A 282 23.08 7.21 -5.54
C THR A 282 21.74 7.87 -5.83
N ARG A 283 20.63 7.31 -5.34
CA ARG A 283 19.23 7.69 -5.62
C ARG A 283 18.86 7.65 -7.10
N GLU A 284 19.53 6.78 -7.83
CA GLU A 284 19.42 6.62 -9.29
C GLU A 284 19.15 5.17 -9.66
N VAL A 285 18.65 5.00 -10.87
CA VAL A 285 18.57 3.70 -11.56
C VAL A 285 19.97 3.34 -12.08
N HIS A 286 20.35 2.07 -11.94
CA HIS A 286 21.63 1.60 -12.46
C HIS A 286 21.75 1.85 -13.98
N PRO A 287 22.91 2.34 -14.49
CA PRO A 287 23.07 2.72 -15.89
C PRO A 287 22.85 1.62 -16.91
N MET A 288 22.87 0.34 -16.50
CA MET A 288 22.56 -0.80 -17.39
C MET A 288 21.13 -0.71 -17.99
N TYR A 289 20.22 0.03 -17.35
CA TYR A 289 18.83 0.13 -17.81
C TYR A 289 18.61 1.40 -18.63
N THR A 290 18.76 1.29 -19.95
CA THR A 290 18.57 2.44 -20.89
C THR A 290 17.13 2.95 -20.94
N ALA A 291 16.13 2.06 -20.68
CA ALA A 291 14.71 2.40 -20.62
C ALA A 291 14.28 3.01 -19.27
N GLY A 292 15.19 3.06 -18.29
CA GLY A 292 14.88 3.45 -16.92
C GLY A 292 13.96 2.47 -16.21
N ILE A 293 13.64 2.75 -14.95
CA ILE A 293 12.67 1.98 -14.13
C ILE A 293 11.66 2.96 -13.56
N PRO A 294 10.34 2.85 -13.89
CA PRO A 294 9.34 3.86 -13.50
C PRO A 294 9.22 4.09 -12.00
N ALA A 295 9.49 3.08 -11.16
CA ALA A 295 9.36 3.19 -9.71
C ALA A 295 10.26 4.27 -9.08
N ILE A 296 11.35 4.70 -9.76
CA ILE A 296 12.21 5.76 -9.25
C ILE A 296 11.48 7.11 -9.13
N GLU A 297 10.51 7.38 -10.01
CA GLU A 297 9.80 8.66 -10.06
C GLU A 297 8.99 8.94 -8.78
N GLU A 298 8.51 7.89 -8.13
CA GLU A 298 7.74 8.01 -6.88
C GLU A 298 8.62 8.31 -5.66
N VAL A 299 9.88 7.88 -5.69
CA VAL A 299 10.75 7.90 -4.51
C VAL A 299 11.93 8.86 -4.59
N ARG A 300 12.41 9.23 -5.77
CA ARG A 300 13.65 10.03 -5.98
C ARG A 300 13.76 11.24 -5.05
N PHE A 301 12.69 12.01 -4.92
CA PHE A 301 12.61 13.19 -4.06
C PHE A 301 11.63 13.02 -2.91
N SER A 302 11.51 11.79 -2.40
CA SER A 302 10.72 11.45 -1.23
C SER A 302 11.62 10.96 -0.11
N ILE A 303 11.28 11.29 1.13
CA ILE A 303 12.08 10.96 2.31
C ILE A 303 11.24 10.12 3.27
N THR A 304 11.74 8.95 3.63
CA THR A 304 11.16 8.12 4.67
C THR A 304 11.72 8.54 6.03
N HIS A 305 10.85 8.97 6.95
CA HIS A 305 11.30 9.43 8.26
C HIS A 305 10.96 8.48 9.40
N ASN A 306 10.05 7.53 9.21
CA ASN A 306 9.64 6.58 10.24
C ASN A 306 9.40 5.18 9.68
N ARG A 307 9.33 4.19 10.57
CA ARG A 307 8.99 2.80 10.29
C ARG A 307 8.06 2.26 11.37
N GLY A 308 7.32 1.20 11.03
CA GLY A 308 6.31 0.61 11.89
C GLY A 308 4.99 1.39 11.89
N CYS A 309 3.92 0.75 12.34
CA CYS A 309 2.58 1.36 12.36
C CYS A 309 1.72 0.75 13.47
N PHE A 310 1.40 1.52 14.51
CA PHE A 310 0.49 1.07 15.57
C PHE A 310 -1.00 1.25 15.20
N GLY A 311 -1.29 1.64 13.96
CA GLY A 311 -2.67 1.73 13.45
C GLY A 311 -3.43 0.42 13.51
N GLY A 312 -2.73 -0.71 13.35
CA GLY A 312 -3.27 -2.04 13.60
C GLY A 312 -4.47 -2.45 12.72
N CYS A 313 -4.58 -1.88 11.50
CA CYS A 313 -5.64 -2.28 10.57
C CYS A 313 -5.52 -3.76 10.22
N ASN A 314 -6.61 -4.52 10.34
CA ASN A 314 -6.60 -5.98 10.25
C ASN A 314 -6.27 -6.51 8.84
N PHE A 315 -6.45 -5.70 7.80
CA PHE A 315 -6.14 -6.03 6.40
C PHE A 315 -4.73 -5.64 5.96
N CYS A 316 -3.97 -4.91 6.81
CA CYS A 316 -2.72 -4.29 6.39
C CYS A 316 -1.51 -5.17 6.68
N ALA A 317 -0.81 -5.60 5.62
CA ALA A 317 0.41 -6.39 5.72
C ALA A 317 1.59 -5.64 6.38
N LEU A 318 1.57 -4.30 6.40
CA LEU A 318 2.64 -3.50 7.01
C LEU A 318 2.79 -3.78 8.51
N ALA A 319 1.68 -3.98 9.23
CA ALA A 319 1.73 -4.33 10.64
C ALA A 319 2.41 -5.69 10.89
N PHE A 320 2.26 -6.63 9.95
CA PHE A 320 2.85 -7.96 10.01
C PHE A 320 4.29 -8.03 9.45
N HIS A 321 4.67 -7.07 8.62
CA HIS A 321 6.02 -6.96 8.07
C HIS A 321 6.89 -5.99 8.88
N GLN A 322 6.50 -4.72 9.03
CA GLN A 322 7.29 -3.70 9.74
C GLN A 322 7.08 -3.70 11.26
N GLY A 323 6.04 -4.38 11.73
CA GLY A 323 5.66 -4.37 13.13
C GLY A 323 4.80 -3.18 13.55
N ARG A 324 4.32 -3.24 14.81
CA ARG A 324 3.42 -2.25 15.39
C ARG A 324 4.11 -1.25 16.34
N MET A 325 5.43 -1.31 16.45
CA MET A 325 6.22 -0.33 17.18
C MET A 325 6.82 0.67 16.20
N VAL A 326 6.52 1.95 16.41
CA VAL A 326 7.03 3.04 15.58
C VAL A 326 8.38 3.49 16.07
N THR A 327 9.31 3.62 15.15
CA THR A 327 10.61 4.28 15.33
C THR A 327 10.82 5.32 14.24
N SER A 328 11.56 6.37 14.52
CA SER A 328 11.80 7.45 13.56
C SER A 328 13.23 7.95 13.60
N ARG A 329 13.65 8.48 12.48
CA ARG A 329 14.92 9.19 12.32
C ARG A 329 14.90 10.51 13.09
N SER A 330 16.08 11.02 13.45
CA SER A 330 16.21 12.37 14.00
C SER A 330 15.76 13.44 12.96
N ILE A 331 15.43 14.60 13.46
CA ILE A 331 15.12 15.76 12.60
C ILE A 331 16.35 16.08 11.75
N GLU A 332 17.52 16.08 12.35
CA GLU A 332 18.80 16.39 11.72
C GLU A 332 19.10 15.46 10.55
N SER A 333 18.90 14.16 10.72
CA SER A 333 19.08 13.15 9.66
C SER A 333 18.18 13.39 8.47
N VAL A 334 16.89 13.70 8.70
CA VAL A 334 15.92 13.95 7.62
C VAL A 334 16.18 15.28 6.92
N VAL A 335 16.53 16.32 7.67
CA VAL A 335 16.88 17.65 7.13
C VAL A 335 18.16 17.58 6.29
N GLU A 336 19.18 16.83 6.73
CA GLU A 336 20.41 16.63 5.96
C GLU A 336 20.14 15.88 4.66
N GLU A 337 19.31 14.85 4.67
CA GLU A 337 18.89 14.17 3.45
C GLU A 337 18.17 15.13 2.50
N ALA A 338 17.25 15.97 3.01
CA ALA A 338 16.59 16.98 2.19
C ALA A 338 17.60 17.99 1.59
N ARG A 339 18.63 18.38 2.35
CA ARG A 339 19.71 19.24 1.86
C ARG A 339 20.46 18.57 0.70
N LEU A 340 20.85 17.31 0.85
CA LEU A 340 21.50 16.54 -0.20
C LEU A 340 20.66 16.45 -1.48
N LEU A 341 19.34 16.26 -1.36
CA LEU A 341 18.44 16.27 -2.53
C LEU A 341 18.47 17.59 -3.30
N THR A 342 18.75 18.73 -2.64
CA THR A 342 18.83 20.02 -3.32
C THR A 342 20.09 20.18 -4.19
N GLU A 343 21.06 19.27 -4.08
CA GLU A 343 22.28 19.22 -4.88
C GLU A 343 22.09 18.47 -6.21
N ASP A 344 21.03 17.65 -6.31
CA ASP A 344 20.67 16.97 -7.54
C ASP A 344 20.27 17.98 -8.63
N THR A 345 20.86 17.86 -9.81
CA THR A 345 20.62 18.74 -10.96
C THR A 345 19.18 18.66 -11.48
N GLN A 346 18.46 17.58 -11.20
CA GLN A 346 17.06 17.37 -11.58
C GLN A 346 16.09 17.92 -10.54
N PHE A 347 16.56 18.33 -9.36
CA PHE A 347 15.71 18.83 -8.29
C PHE A 347 15.09 20.19 -8.64
N LYS A 348 13.77 20.24 -8.70
CA LYS A 348 13.00 21.44 -9.08
C LYS A 348 12.48 22.25 -7.88
N GLY A 349 12.92 21.90 -6.67
CA GLY A 349 12.51 22.54 -5.42
C GLY A 349 11.32 21.87 -4.71
N TYR A 350 10.95 20.65 -5.07
CA TYR A 350 9.82 19.96 -4.52
C TYR A 350 10.24 18.65 -3.83
N ILE A 351 10.07 18.56 -2.52
CA ILE A 351 10.09 17.30 -1.80
C ILE A 351 8.70 16.69 -1.98
N HIS A 352 8.64 15.52 -2.62
CA HIS A 352 7.39 14.91 -3.04
C HIS A 352 6.63 14.28 -1.88
N ASP A 353 7.35 13.75 -0.88
CA ASP A 353 6.77 13.18 0.34
C ASP A 353 7.78 13.19 1.48
N VAL A 354 7.33 13.52 2.68
CA VAL A 354 8.04 13.26 3.93
C VAL A 354 7.18 12.29 4.73
N GLY A 355 7.39 10.99 4.50
CA GLY A 355 6.41 9.98 4.84
C GLY A 355 6.96 8.72 5.48
N GLY A 356 6.08 7.73 5.50
CA GLY A 356 6.31 6.38 6.03
C GLY A 356 5.01 5.58 6.02
N PRO A 357 4.92 4.45 6.74
CA PRO A 357 3.70 3.63 6.82
C PRO A 357 2.46 4.40 7.28
N SER A 358 2.65 5.41 8.12
CA SER A 358 1.70 6.48 8.46
C SER A 358 2.52 7.74 8.67
N ALA A 359 2.32 8.75 7.84
CA ALA A 359 3.20 9.92 7.79
C ALA A 359 3.30 10.67 9.13
N ASN A 360 2.19 10.75 9.88
CA ASN A 360 2.16 11.50 11.13
C ASN A 360 2.52 10.68 12.39
N PHE A 361 3.21 9.54 12.24
CA PHE A 361 3.76 8.78 13.37
C PHE A 361 5.26 9.08 13.54
N ARG A 362 5.67 9.49 14.74
CA ARG A 362 7.07 9.78 15.06
C ARG A 362 7.61 8.97 16.23
N HIS A 363 6.76 8.42 17.08
CA HIS A 363 7.13 7.68 18.29
C HIS A 363 6.18 6.51 18.54
N THR A 364 6.49 5.67 19.51
CA THR A 364 5.62 4.57 19.96
C THR A 364 4.28 5.12 20.47
N SER A 365 3.22 4.32 20.37
CA SER A 365 1.87 4.73 20.77
C SER A 365 1.72 5.15 22.22
N CYS A 366 2.57 4.62 23.12
CA CYS A 366 2.56 4.96 24.54
C CYS A 366 3.85 4.47 25.23
N GLN A 367 4.14 4.97 26.44
CA GLN A 367 5.31 4.57 27.22
C GLN A 367 5.26 3.08 27.65
N LYS A 368 4.05 2.52 27.85
CA LYS A 368 3.90 1.09 28.18
C LYS A 368 4.42 0.20 27.04
N GLN A 369 4.21 0.59 25.79
CA GLN A 369 4.67 -0.17 24.63
C GLN A 369 6.20 -0.38 24.63
N LYS A 370 6.96 0.62 25.05
CA LYS A 370 8.43 0.54 25.14
C LYS A 370 8.92 -0.51 26.15
N LYS A 371 8.15 -0.72 27.23
CA LYS A 371 8.53 -1.62 28.34
C LYS A 371 7.93 -3.02 28.20
N CYS A 372 6.65 -3.07 27.79
CA CYS A 372 5.84 -4.29 27.84
C CYS A 372 5.47 -4.82 26.44
N GLY A 373 5.96 -4.23 25.35
CA GLY A 373 5.60 -4.63 24.00
C GLY A 373 4.15 -4.31 23.64
N MET A 374 3.59 -5.08 22.72
CA MET A 374 2.27 -4.87 22.17
C MET A 374 1.15 -5.38 23.10
N CYS A 375 0.01 -4.70 23.11
CA CYS A 375 -1.18 -5.22 23.75
C CYS A 375 -1.82 -6.32 22.88
N LYS A 376 -2.04 -7.52 23.45
CA LYS A 376 -2.66 -8.64 22.72
C LYS A 376 -4.17 -8.43 22.49
N ASN A 377 -4.86 -7.79 23.44
CA ASN A 377 -6.32 -7.67 23.45
C ASN A 377 -6.82 -6.23 23.24
N ARG A 378 -5.97 -5.31 22.79
CA ARG A 378 -6.39 -3.92 22.58
C ARG A 378 -5.62 -3.27 21.44
N SER A 379 -6.34 -2.63 20.53
CA SER A 379 -5.78 -1.72 19.53
C SER A 379 -5.51 -0.35 20.14
N CYS A 380 -4.57 0.41 19.57
CA CYS A 380 -4.23 1.75 20.04
C CYS A 380 -5.23 2.82 19.59
N LEU A 381 -5.88 2.61 18.42
CA LEU A 381 -6.70 3.62 17.75
C LEU A 381 -8.14 3.18 17.45
N ALA A 382 -8.41 1.88 17.43
CA ALA A 382 -9.70 1.34 17.01
C ALA A 382 -10.29 0.36 18.04
N PRO A 383 -11.63 0.26 18.18
CA PRO A 383 -12.65 1.17 17.60
C PRO A 383 -12.57 2.57 18.21
N GLU A 384 -12.09 2.67 19.45
CA GLU A 384 -11.86 3.89 20.19
C GLU A 384 -10.39 4.05 20.61
N PRO A 385 -9.88 5.29 20.69
CA PRO A 385 -8.50 5.52 21.11
C PRO A 385 -8.21 4.96 22.51
N CYS A 386 -7.03 4.35 22.67
CA CYS A 386 -6.58 3.87 23.96
C CYS A 386 -6.36 5.04 24.93
N PRO A 387 -6.82 4.98 26.21
CA PRO A 387 -6.59 6.04 27.19
C PRO A 387 -5.12 6.36 27.44
N ASN A 388 -4.22 5.41 27.18
CA ASN A 388 -2.77 5.59 27.32
C ASN A 388 -2.10 6.06 26.01
N LEU A 389 -2.88 6.40 24.98
CA LEU A 389 -2.33 6.87 23.72
C LEU A 389 -1.61 8.19 23.93
N ASP A 390 -0.38 8.26 23.50
CA ASP A 390 0.44 9.46 23.46
C ASP A 390 0.30 10.08 22.06
N ALA A 391 -0.48 11.16 21.96
CA ALA A 391 -0.76 11.81 20.69
C ALA A 391 -0.08 13.19 20.66
N ASP A 392 1.12 13.21 20.07
CA ASP A 392 1.93 14.41 19.92
C ASP A 392 2.53 14.46 18.51
N HIS A 393 2.32 15.60 17.84
CA HIS A 393 2.87 15.88 16.50
C HIS A 393 3.91 17.01 16.52
N SER A 394 4.35 17.47 17.68
CA SER A 394 5.29 18.61 17.80
C SER A 394 6.59 18.35 17.03
N GLU A 395 7.20 17.19 17.20
CA GLU A 395 8.43 16.80 16.51
C GLU A 395 8.24 16.72 14.97
N TYR A 396 7.06 16.28 14.51
CA TYR A 396 6.80 16.23 13.06
C TYR A 396 6.54 17.62 12.47
N THR A 397 5.87 18.47 13.22
CA THR A 397 5.65 19.87 12.85
C THR A 397 6.99 20.61 12.74
N GLU A 398 7.87 20.47 13.73
CA GLU A 398 9.21 21.05 13.71
C GLU A 398 10.04 20.56 12.51
N LEU A 399 10.02 19.25 12.23
CA LEU A 399 10.68 18.67 11.08
C LEU A 399 10.23 19.32 9.77
N LEU A 400 8.92 19.40 9.54
CA LEU A 400 8.35 19.97 8.32
C LEU A 400 8.68 21.47 8.18
N GLN A 401 8.66 22.21 9.27
CA GLN A 401 9.03 23.63 9.30
C GLN A 401 10.51 23.84 8.96
N LYS A 402 11.42 23.06 9.55
CA LYS A 402 12.86 23.12 9.24
C LYS A 402 13.12 22.78 7.77
N MET A 403 12.46 21.76 7.23
CA MET A 403 12.64 21.37 5.83
C MET A 403 12.20 22.47 4.86
N ARG A 404 11.05 23.11 5.07
CA ARG A 404 10.56 24.17 4.16
C ARG A 404 11.37 25.45 4.24
N GLN A 405 12.22 25.64 5.26
CA GLN A 405 13.14 26.76 5.38
C GLN A 405 14.48 26.55 4.66
N LEU A 406 14.77 25.32 4.20
CA LEU A 406 16.02 25.03 3.49
C LEU A 406 16.10 25.80 2.17
N PRO A 407 17.29 26.32 1.83
CA PRO A 407 17.52 26.95 0.52
C PRO A 407 17.16 26.01 -0.62
N LYS A 408 16.66 26.55 -1.73
CA LYS A 408 16.21 25.84 -2.94
C LYS A 408 14.94 24.99 -2.77
N ILE A 409 14.41 24.78 -1.57
CA ILE A 409 13.14 24.09 -1.35
C ILE A 409 11.99 25.09 -1.49
N LYS A 410 11.10 24.84 -2.45
CA LYS A 410 9.90 25.64 -2.72
C LYS A 410 8.69 25.08 -1.96
N LYS A 411 8.56 23.74 -1.92
CA LYS A 411 7.45 23.04 -1.25
C LYS A 411 7.92 21.70 -0.72
N VAL A 412 7.36 21.34 0.44
CA VAL A 412 7.50 20.03 1.06
C VAL A 412 6.10 19.44 1.17
N PHE A 413 5.86 18.31 0.54
CA PHE A 413 4.55 17.66 0.54
C PHE A 413 4.52 16.46 1.49
N VAL A 414 3.33 16.16 2.01
CA VAL A 414 2.99 14.93 2.73
C VAL A 414 1.94 14.20 1.90
N ARG A 415 2.36 13.13 1.23
CA ARG A 415 1.51 12.29 0.36
C ARG A 415 1.19 10.93 0.93
N SER A 416 2.06 10.41 1.81
CA SER A 416 1.81 9.20 2.59
C SER A 416 0.56 9.37 3.45
N GLY A 417 -0.13 8.26 3.73
CA GLY A 417 -1.40 8.29 4.45
C GLY A 417 -1.28 8.94 5.83
N ILE A 418 -2.19 9.86 6.11
CA ILE A 418 -2.35 10.49 7.42
C ILE A 418 -3.36 9.70 8.25
N ARG A 419 -2.99 9.37 9.48
CA ARG A 419 -3.92 8.84 10.49
C ARG A 419 -4.67 10.03 11.11
N TYR A 420 -5.81 10.36 10.51
CA TYR A 420 -6.67 11.47 10.94
C TYR A 420 -7.25 11.25 12.34
N ASP A 421 -7.51 10.00 12.70
CA ASP A 421 -7.97 9.58 14.02
C ASP A 421 -6.91 9.87 15.11
N TYR A 422 -5.63 9.56 14.85
CA TYR A 422 -4.53 9.93 15.74
C TYR A 422 -4.34 11.45 15.84
N MET A 423 -4.41 12.16 14.70
CA MET A 423 -4.28 13.62 14.66
C MET A 423 -5.38 14.33 15.47
N LEU A 424 -6.60 13.77 15.50
CA LEU A 424 -7.70 14.33 16.30
C LEU A 424 -7.48 14.20 17.81
N GLN A 425 -6.66 13.22 18.27
CA GLN A 425 -6.35 13.02 19.68
C GLN A 425 -5.30 14.01 20.19
N ASP A 426 -4.51 14.61 19.31
CA ASP A 426 -3.56 15.63 19.70
C ASP A 426 -4.28 16.87 20.24
N LYS A 427 -3.90 17.30 21.43
CA LYS A 427 -4.46 18.52 22.08
C LYS A 427 -3.98 19.78 21.37
N ASN A 428 -2.72 19.75 20.87
CA ASN A 428 -2.17 20.81 20.06
C ASN A 428 -2.66 20.66 18.61
N LYS A 429 -3.21 21.70 18.01
CA LYS A 429 -3.73 21.71 16.64
C LYS A 429 -2.77 22.36 15.64
N ASP A 430 -1.55 22.68 16.04
CA ASP A 430 -0.58 23.35 15.17
C ASP A 430 -0.16 22.46 14.00
N PHE A 431 0.02 21.16 14.22
CA PHE A 431 0.28 20.23 13.12
C PHE A 431 -0.83 20.24 12.06
N PHE A 432 -2.11 20.25 12.47
CA PHE A 432 -3.21 20.25 11.52
C PHE A 432 -3.23 21.54 10.66
N LYS A 433 -2.94 22.68 11.28
CA LYS A 433 -2.83 23.96 10.56
C LYS A 433 -1.63 23.94 9.62
N GLU A 434 -0.43 23.58 10.11
CA GLU A 434 0.80 23.49 9.32
C GLU A 434 0.60 22.60 8.10
N LEU A 435 0.00 21.41 8.29
CA LEU A 435 -0.30 20.47 7.22
C LEU A 435 -1.17 21.10 6.12
N VAL A 436 -2.30 21.73 6.51
CA VAL A 436 -3.24 22.32 5.55
C VAL A 436 -2.62 23.52 4.82
N GLN A 437 -1.91 24.36 5.53
CA GLN A 437 -1.37 25.60 4.94
C GLN A 437 -0.20 25.33 3.98
N TYR A 438 0.66 24.34 4.27
CA TYR A 438 1.96 24.25 3.60
C TYR A 438 2.25 22.92 2.89
N HIS A 439 1.62 21.80 3.29
CA HIS A 439 2.10 20.47 2.93
C HIS A 439 1.14 19.64 2.06
N ILE A 440 0.00 20.21 1.65
CA ILE A 440 -0.97 19.57 0.77
C ILE A 440 -0.85 20.15 -0.63
N SER A 441 -0.75 19.28 -1.65
CA SER A 441 -0.63 19.67 -3.07
C SER A 441 -1.98 19.82 -3.77
N GLY A 442 -3.04 20.28 -3.06
CA GLY A 442 -4.39 20.39 -3.58
C GLY A 442 -5.31 19.20 -3.23
N GLN A 443 -4.75 18.04 -2.91
CA GLN A 443 -5.51 16.87 -2.49
C GLN A 443 -4.90 16.21 -1.27
N LEU A 444 -5.70 15.98 -0.23
CA LEU A 444 -5.33 15.15 0.92
C LEU A 444 -6.01 13.79 0.82
N LYS A 445 -5.21 12.73 0.79
CA LYS A 445 -5.68 11.35 0.75
C LYS A 445 -5.80 10.82 2.18
N VAL A 446 -6.95 10.28 2.53
CA VAL A 446 -7.22 9.63 3.82
C VAL A 446 -8.01 8.34 3.61
N ALA A 447 -7.91 7.43 4.55
CA ALA A 447 -8.45 6.08 4.41
C ALA A 447 -9.51 5.77 5.47
N PRO A 448 -10.76 6.27 5.36
CA PRO A 448 -11.87 5.83 6.22
C PRO A 448 -12.31 4.39 5.94
N GLU A 449 -12.06 3.87 4.75
CA GLU A 449 -12.32 2.52 4.21
C GLU A 449 -13.81 2.21 4.03
N HIS A 450 -14.67 2.47 5.02
CA HIS A 450 -16.11 2.22 4.99
C HIS A 450 -16.89 3.24 5.83
N CYS A 451 -18.23 3.23 5.77
CA CYS A 451 -19.07 4.10 6.61
C CYS A 451 -19.89 3.35 7.67
N VAL A 452 -19.91 2.01 7.63
CA VAL A 452 -20.68 1.17 8.56
C VAL A 452 -19.76 0.71 9.69
N SER A 453 -20.16 0.96 10.95
CA SER A 453 -19.31 0.71 12.13
C SER A 453 -18.95 -0.77 12.29
N SER A 454 -19.88 -1.70 12.10
CA SER A 454 -19.60 -3.14 12.19
C SER A 454 -18.54 -3.60 11.17
N VAL A 455 -18.55 -3.05 9.97
CA VAL A 455 -17.52 -3.33 8.95
C VAL A 455 -16.18 -2.74 9.37
N LEU A 456 -16.18 -1.53 9.93
CA LEU A 456 -14.97 -0.87 10.42
C LEU A 456 -14.34 -1.61 11.61
N ASP A 457 -15.15 -2.25 12.48
CA ASP A 457 -14.67 -3.10 13.57
C ASP A 457 -13.90 -4.32 13.04
N TYR A 458 -14.40 -4.98 11.97
CA TYR A 458 -13.66 -6.05 11.29
C TYR A 458 -12.41 -5.55 10.56
N MET A 459 -12.39 -4.30 10.12
CA MET A 459 -11.22 -3.69 9.51
C MET A 459 -10.17 -3.22 10.53
N GLY A 460 -10.51 -3.14 11.82
CA GLY A 460 -9.66 -2.53 12.85
C GLY A 460 -9.48 -1.02 12.64
N LYS A 461 -10.58 -0.33 12.26
CA LYS A 461 -10.62 1.10 11.97
C LYS A 461 -11.52 1.84 12.97
N PRO A 462 -11.28 3.14 13.23
CA PRO A 462 -12.20 3.96 14.02
C PRO A 462 -13.57 4.06 13.35
N HIS A 463 -14.61 4.25 14.13
CA HIS A 463 -15.96 4.46 13.61
C HIS A 463 -16.05 5.73 12.75
N PHE A 464 -17.04 5.75 11.87
CA PHE A 464 -17.10 6.74 10.78
C PHE A 464 -17.36 8.17 11.23
N ASP A 465 -17.95 8.38 12.41
CA ASP A 465 -18.14 9.70 13.03
C ASP A 465 -16.81 10.42 13.27
N VAL A 466 -15.72 9.67 13.57
CA VAL A 466 -14.37 10.22 13.70
C VAL A 466 -13.90 10.83 12.38
N PHE A 467 -14.16 10.15 11.25
CA PHE A 467 -13.87 10.69 9.92
C PHE A 467 -14.70 11.94 9.63
N LEU A 468 -15.99 11.95 9.96
CA LEU A 468 -16.85 13.11 9.77
C LEU A 468 -16.41 14.32 10.62
N LYS A 469 -15.93 14.06 11.84
CA LYS A 469 -15.36 15.11 12.71
C LYS A 469 -14.09 15.70 12.08
N PHE A 470 -13.20 14.85 11.59
CA PHE A 470 -12.00 15.28 10.86
C PHE A 470 -12.36 16.09 9.61
N TRP A 471 -13.28 15.61 8.78
CA TRP A 471 -13.70 16.28 7.55
C TRP A 471 -14.25 17.70 7.81
N ARG A 472 -15.10 17.86 8.85
CA ARG A 472 -15.61 19.19 9.21
C ARG A 472 -14.49 20.14 9.63
N GLN A 473 -13.51 19.67 10.40
CA GLN A 473 -12.37 20.49 10.80
C GLN A 473 -11.47 20.85 9.62
N TYR A 474 -11.21 19.88 8.73
CA TYR A 474 -10.44 20.11 7.51
C TYR A 474 -11.09 21.19 6.61
N LYS A 475 -12.40 21.08 6.40
CA LYS A 475 -13.16 22.05 5.62
C LYS A 475 -13.07 23.45 6.24
N LYS A 476 -13.27 23.56 7.56
CA LYS A 476 -13.16 24.83 8.29
C LYS A 476 -11.78 25.48 8.14
N LEU A 477 -10.70 24.69 8.23
CA LEU A 477 -9.34 25.22 8.06
C LEU A 477 -9.11 25.72 6.62
N ASN A 478 -9.54 24.97 5.60
CA ASN A 478 -9.46 25.44 4.21
C ASN A 478 -10.22 26.75 3.97
N GLU A 479 -11.41 26.88 4.54
CA GLU A 479 -12.20 28.11 4.45
C GLU A 479 -11.49 29.29 5.13
N GLN A 480 -10.85 29.06 6.29
CA GLN A 480 -10.10 30.07 7.02
C GLN A 480 -8.84 30.53 6.28
N ASP A 481 -8.15 29.60 5.62
CA ASP A 481 -6.90 29.88 4.90
C ASP A 481 -7.13 30.29 3.44
N GLY A 482 -8.39 30.32 2.98
CA GLY A 482 -8.75 30.64 1.59
C GLY A 482 -8.16 29.66 0.55
N THR A 483 -7.94 28.40 0.94
CA THR A 483 -7.39 27.37 0.07
C THR A 483 -8.49 26.48 -0.50
N GLU A 484 -8.33 26.07 -1.77
CA GLU A 484 -9.20 25.09 -2.43
C GLU A 484 -8.50 23.72 -2.45
N GLN A 485 -8.58 22.99 -1.35
CA GLN A 485 -8.03 21.64 -1.27
C GLN A 485 -9.16 20.61 -1.14
N TYR A 486 -8.96 19.47 -1.80
CA TYR A 486 -9.95 18.39 -1.83
C TYR A 486 -9.52 17.22 -0.95
N LEU A 487 -10.47 16.70 -0.18
CA LEU A 487 -10.27 15.45 0.56
C LEU A 487 -10.65 14.27 -0.33
N VAL A 488 -9.72 13.33 -0.50
CA VAL A 488 -9.91 12.11 -1.30
C VAL A 488 -9.99 10.91 -0.35
N PRO A 489 -11.19 10.41 -0.02
CA PRO A 489 -11.34 9.23 0.81
C PRO A 489 -11.03 7.95 0.02
N TYR A 490 -10.15 7.12 0.54
CA TYR A 490 -10.00 5.74 0.08
C TYR A 490 -11.06 4.87 0.72
N LEU A 491 -11.72 4.05 -0.11
CA LEU A 491 -12.81 3.16 0.28
C LEU A 491 -12.55 1.77 -0.27
N MET A 492 -12.94 0.77 0.51
CA MET A 492 -12.73 -0.64 0.20
C MET A 492 -14.05 -1.38 0.09
N SER A 493 -14.21 -2.18 -0.96
CA SER A 493 -15.34 -3.10 -1.13
C SER A 493 -14.95 -4.53 -0.74
N SER A 494 -15.95 -5.33 -0.41
CA SER A 494 -15.84 -6.77 -0.21
C SER A 494 -14.87 -7.22 0.90
N HIS A 495 -14.63 -6.36 1.91
CA HIS A 495 -13.92 -6.78 3.11
C HIS A 495 -14.76 -7.81 3.89
N PRO A 496 -14.15 -8.82 4.55
CA PRO A 496 -14.88 -9.68 5.49
C PRO A 496 -15.71 -8.86 6.48
N GLY A 497 -16.94 -9.26 6.72
CA GLY A 497 -17.93 -8.55 7.51
C GLY A 497 -18.77 -7.53 6.73
N CYS A 498 -18.45 -7.23 5.46
CA CYS A 498 -19.24 -6.32 4.62
C CYS A 498 -20.31 -7.10 3.84
N THR A 499 -21.57 -6.87 4.14
CA THR A 499 -22.72 -7.40 3.40
C THR A 499 -23.06 -6.49 2.21
N LEU A 500 -23.86 -7.01 1.27
CA LEU A 500 -24.37 -6.21 0.15
C LEU A 500 -25.19 -5.00 0.64
N SER A 501 -25.97 -5.16 1.72
CA SER A 501 -26.71 -4.06 2.36
C SER A 501 -25.80 -2.98 2.92
N ASP A 502 -24.63 -3.34 3.47
CA ASP A 502 -23.66 -2.36 3.95
C ASP A 502 -22.99 -1.59 2.81
N ALA A 503 -22.77 -2.26 1.67
CA ALA A 503 -22.28 -1.59 0.47
C ALA A 503 -23.31 -0.60 -0.11
N VAL A 504 -24.63 -0.90 -0.01
CA VAL A 504 -25.69 0.06 -0.37
C VAL A 504 -25.64 1.29 0.54
N LYS A 505 -25.49 1.13 1.87
CA LYS A 505 -25.35 2.27 2.80
C LYS A 505 -24.15 3.16 2.44
N LEU A 506 -23.05 2.54 2.02
CA LEU A 506 -21.87 3.28 1.58
C LEU A 506 -22.15 4.07 0.29
N ALA A 507 -22.89 3.48 -0.67
CA ALA A 507 -23.31 4.17 -1.89
C ALA A 507 -24.23 5.35 -1.59
N GLU A 508 -25.20 5.21 -0.68
CA GLU A 508 -26.08 6.29 -0.22
C GLU A 508 -25.28 7.45 0.40
N PHE A 509 -24.29 7.11 1.26
CA PHE A 509 -23.40 8.14 1.83
C PHE A 509 -22.64 8.90 0.75
N LEU A 510 -22.07 8.20 -0.22
CA LEU A 510 -21.33 8.83 -1.33
C LEU A 510 -22.24 9.73 -2.18
N HIS A 511 -23.44 9.25 -2.49
CA HIS A 511 -24.44 10.01 -3.26
C HIS A 511 -24.85 11.30 -2.52
N LYS A 512 -25.19 11.19 -1.24
CA LYS A 512 -25.59 12.34 -0.41
C LYS A 512 -24.52 13.44 -0.35
N ASN A 513 -23.25 13.06 -0.48
CA ASN A 513 -22.13 13.98 -0.47
C ASN A 513 -21.62 14.37 -1.87
N GLY A 514 -22.35 14.02 -2.92
CA GLY A 514 -22.03 14.37 -4.31
C GLY A 514 -20.70 13.81 -4.80
N ARG A 515 -20.27 12.64 -4.28
CA ARG A 515 -18.97 12.03 -4.58
C ARG A 515 -19.14 10.68 -5.24
N THR A 516 -18.37 10.44 -6.27
CA THR A 516 -18.17 9.11 -6.86
C THR A 516 -16.65 8.88 -6.94
N PRO A 517 -16.10 7.91 -6.22
CA PRO A 517 -14.68 7.60 -6.29
C PRO A 517 -14.25 7.21 -7.70
N GLU A 518 -13.20 7.80 -8.21
CA GLU A 518 -12.59 7.40 -9.47
C GLU A 518 -11.93 6.03 -9.35
N GLN A 519 -11.24 5.81 -8.23
CA GLN A 519 -10.57 4.55 -7.89
C GLN A 519 -11.26 3.89 -6.71
N VAL A 520 -11.52 2.61 -6.83
CA VAL A 520 -12.09 1.75 -5.78
C VAL A 520 -11.12 0.60 -5.56
N GLN A 521 -10.86 0.31 -4.30
CA GLN A 521 -10.09 -0.85 -3.89
C GLN A 521 -11.03 -1.97 -3.46
N ASP A 522 -10.84 -3.16 -4.03
CA ASP A 522 -11.43 -4.37 -3.48
C ASP A 522 -10.51 -4.92 -2.40
N PHE A 523 -11.05 -5.53 -1.38
CA PHE A 523 -10.24 -6.25 -0.41
C PHE A 523 -9.37 -7.30 -1.10
N TYR A 524 -8.07 -7.24 -0.83
CA TYR A 524 -7.08 -8.14 -1.40
C TYR A 524 -6.55 -9.05 -0.29
N PRO A 525 -6.89 -10.35 -0.29
CA PRO A 525 -6.38 -11.27 0.73
C PRO A 525 -4.86 -11.40 0.66
N THR A 526 -4.18 -10.74 1.59
CA THR A 526 -2.72 -10.75 1.69
C THR A 526 -2.30 -11.69 2.83
N PRO A 527 -1.38 -12.64 2.62
CA PRO A 527 -0.96 -13.58 3.64
C PRO A 527 -0.52 -12.89 4.94
N GLY A 528 -0.78 -13.53 6.09
CA GLY A 528 -0.39 -13.04 7.42
C GLY A 528 -1.27 -11.94 7.99
N THR A 529 -2.34 -11.50 7.32
CA THR A 529 -3.27 -10.51 7.85
C THR A 529 -4.49 -11.15 8.52
N LEU A 530 -4.99 -10.54 9.59
CA LEU A 530 -6.21 -11.01 10.28
C LEU A 530 -7.41 -11.05 9.33
N SER A 531 -7.56 -10.06 8.45
CA SER A 531 -8.64 -10.03 7.47
C SER A 531 -8.54 -11.16 6.44
N THR A 532 -7.34 -11.63 6.11
CA THR A 532 -7.17 -12.80 5.22
C THR A 532 -7.59 -14.08 5.94
N CYS A 533 -7.31 -14.20 7.24
CA CYS A 533 -7.86 -15.29 8.06
C CYS A 533 -9.39 -15.28 8.05
N MET A 534 -10.02 -14.14 8.34
CA MET A 534 -11.48 -13.98 8.27
C MET A 534 -12.01 -14.35 6.87
N TYR A 535 -11.35 -13.92 5.82
CA TYR A 535 -11.73 -14.22 4.44
C TYR A 535 -11.71 -15.71 4.14
N TYR A 536 -10.65 -16.41 4.53
CA TYR A 536 -10.49 -17.85 4.28
C TYR A 536 -11.41 -18.68 5.15
N THR A 537 -11.42 -18.41 6.46
CA THR A 537 -12.11 -19.26 7.44
C THR A 537 -13.58 -18.91 7.62
N GLY A 538 -13.96 -17.63 7.52
CA GLY A 538 -15.24 -17.12 8.00
C GLY A 538 -15.27 -16.94 9.53
N ILE A 539 -14.09 -16.87 10.17
CA ILE A 539 -13.92 -16.75 11.62
C ILE A 539 -13.02 -15.54 11.91
N ASP A 540 -13.41 -14.74 12.90
CA ASP A 540 -12.53 -13.70 13.44
C ASP A 540 -11.51 -14.32 14.39
N PRO A 541 -10.21 -14.31 14.08
CA PRO A 541 -9.22 -14.95 14.95
C PRO A 541 -9.02 -14.23 16.29
N ARG A 542 -9.60 -13.02 16.48
CA ARG A 542 -9.47 -12.26 17.73
C ARG A 542 -10.31 -12.87 18.87
N ASP A 543 -11.48 -13.38 18.54
CA ASP A 543 -12.49 -13.89 19.50
C ASP A 543 -13.17 -15.18 19.06
N MET A 544 -12.78 -15.73 17.90
CA MET A 544 -13.32 -16.95 17.29
C MET A 544 -14.79 -16.84 16.88
N SER A 545 -15.32 -15.64 16.73
CA SER A 545 -16.69 -15.41 16.26
C SER A 545 -16.84 -15.60 14.75
N PRO A 546 -18.03 -16.00 14.25
CA PRO A 546 -18.27 -16.14 12.82
C PRO A 546 -18.32 -14.77 12.12
N VAL A 547 -17.76 -14.71 10.90
CA VAL A 547 -17.71 -13.51 10.07
C VAL A 547 -18.32 -13.80 8.70
N TYR A 548 -19.21 -12.91 8.26
CA TYR A 548 -19.74 -12.96 6.90
C TYR A 548 -18.63 -12.66 5.89
N VAL A 549 -18.61 -13.41 4.78
CA VAL A 549 -17.65 -13.21 3.69
C VAL A 549 -18.39 -13.29 2.35
N ALA A 550 -18.35 -12.20 1.58
CA ALA A 550 -18.79 -12.18 0.20
C ALA A 550 -17.89 -13.08 -0.66
N ARG A 551 -18.28 -14.32 -0.91
CA ARG A 551 -17.50 -15.29 -1.69
C ARG A 551 -17.91 -15.31 -3.16
N ASP A 552 -19.18 -15.05 -3.46
CA ASP A 552 -19.68 -15.03 -4.82
C ASP A 552 -19.00 -13.88 -5.62
N PRO A 553 -18.37 -14.18 -6.77
CA PRO A 553 -17.80 -13.17 -7.65
C PRO A 553 -18.80 -12.11 -8.11
N LYS A 554 -20.08 -12.48 -8.24
CA LYS A 554 -21.14 -11.56 -8.64
C LYS A 554 -21.44 -10.56 -7.52
N GLU A 555 -21.58 -11.02 -6.28
CA GLU A 555 -21.76 -10.14 -5.12
C GLU A 555 -20.60 -9.16 -4.98
N LYS A 556 -19.33 -9.63 -5.09
CA LYS A 556 -18.16 -8.76 -5.09
C LYS A 556 -18.22 -7.70 -6.18
N ALA A 557 -18.67 -8.08 -7.40
CA ALA A 557 -18.84 -7.15 -8.50
C ALA A 557 -19.94 -6.12 -8.22
N MET A 558 -21.04 -6.52 -7.56
CA MET A 558 -22.12 -5.63 -7.13
C MET A 558 -21.65 -4.66 -6.04
N GLN A 559 -20.97 -5.13 -4.99
CA GLN A 559 -20.41 -4.27 -3.94
C GLN A 559 -19.46 -3.21 -4.53
N ARG A 560 -18.60 -3.62 -5.46
CA ARG A 560 -17.72 -2.70 -6.17
C ARG A 560 -18.48 -1.72 -7.06
N ALA A 561 -19.52 -2.18 -7.76
CA ALA A 561 -20.32 -1.34 -8.64
C ALA A 561 -21.06 -0.24 -7.84
N LEU A 562 -21.54 -0.54 -6.64
CA LEU A 562 -22.18 0.42 -5.74
C LEU A 562 -21.26 1.59 -5.37
N LEU A 563 -19.95 1.38 -5.20
CA LEU A 563 -18.99 2.47 -4.98
C LEU A 563 -18.85 3.40 -6.22
N GLN A 564 -19.16 2.88 -7.40
CA GLN A 564 -19.11 3.60 -8.68
C GLN A 564 -20.49 3.70 -9.35
N TRP A 565 -21.53 3.81 -8.53
CA TRP A 565 -22.94 3.75 -8.91
C TRP A 565 -23.32 4.68 -10.10
N SER A 566 -22.64 5.82 -10.23
CA SER A 566 -22.93 6.80 -11.28
C SER A 566 -22.38 6.41 -12.67
N ARG A 567 -21.53 5.38 -12.75
CA ARG A 567 -20.95 4.93 -14.04
C ARG A 567 -21.96 4.13 -14.85
N PRO A 568 -22.24 4.52 -16.11
CA PRO A 568 -23.24 3.85 -16.95
C PRO A 568 -23.01 2.35 -17.13
N GLU A 569 -21.74 1.93 -17.24
CA GLU A 569 -21.35 0.53 -17.42
C GLU A 569 -21.56 -0.32 -16.15
N LYS A 570 -21.75 0.29 -15.00
CA LYS A 570 -22.00 -0.40 -13.71
C LYS A 570 -23.49 -0.53 -13.39
N ARG A 571 -24.35 0.19 -14.12
CA ARG A 571 -25.79 0.31 -13.81
C ARG A 571 -26.49 -1.03 -13.59
N ALA A 572 -26.26 -2.03 -14.45
CA ALA A 572 -26.94 -3.32 -14.34
C ALA A 572 -26.67 -3.98 -13.00
N LEU A 573 -25.39 -4.02 -12.56
CA LEU A 573 -25.01 -4.57 -11.26
C LEU A 573 -25.56 -3.74 -10.09
N VAL A 574 -25.67 -2.42 -10.23
CA VAL A 574 -26.25 -1.56 -9.19
C VAL A 574 -27.74 -1.80 -9.06
N VAL A 575 -28.49 -1.92 -10.16
CA VAL A 575 -29.92 -2.27 -10.14
C VAL A 575 -30.13 -3.60 -9.44
N GLU A 576 -29.41 -4.63 -9.85
CA GLU A 576 -29.49 -5.97 -9.26
C GLU A 576 -29.17 -5.97 -7.76
N ALA A 577 -28.12 -5.23 -7.34
CA ALA A 577 -27.78 -5.09 -5.93
C ALA A 577 -28.92 -4.42 -5.12
N LEU A 578 -29.60 -3.43 -5.70
CA LEU A 578 -30.72 -2.75 -5.05
C LEU A 578 -31.96 -3.65 -4.99
N GLU A 579 -32.19 -4.50 -5.99
CA GLU A 579 -33.27 -5.51 -6.00
C GLU A 579 -33.01 -6.59 -4.93
N GLU A 580 -31.83 -7.17 -4.90
CA GLU A 580 -31.45 -8.21 -3.93
C GLU A 580 -31.52 -7.71 -2.47
N THR A 581 -31.21 -6.43 -2.25
CA THR A 581 -31.27 -5.84 -0.90
C THR A 581 -32.63 -5.22 -0.55
N GLY A 582 -33.62 -5.30 -1.47
CA GLY A 582 -34.93 -4.69 -1.27
C GLY A 582 -34.93 -3.16 -1.28
N ARG A 583 -33.89 -2.53 -1.84
CA ARG A 583 -33.69 -1.07 -1.87
C ARG A 583 -34.02 -0.43 -3.23
N THR A 584 -35.06 -0.93 -3.88
CA THR A 584 -35.58 -0.35 -5.14
C THR A 584 -36.11 1.07 -4.98
N ASP A 585 -36.35 1.52 -3.75
CA ASP A 585 -36.62 2.93 -3.38
C ASP A 585 -35.52 3.90 -3.84
N LEU A 586 -34.29 3.40 -3.97
CA LEU A 586 -33.14 4.17 -4.48
C LEU A 586 -33.07 4.27 -6.00
N ILE A 587 -34.06 3.71 -6.73
CA ILE A 587 -34.25 3.89 -8.17
C ILE A 587 -35.47 4.75 -8.39
N GLY A 588 -35.27 6.03 -8.67
CA GLY A 588 -36.37 6.98 -8.74
C GLY A 588 -35.92 8.39 -9.16
N TYR A 589 -36.81 9.36 -8.98
CA TYR A 589 -36.56 10.74 -9.32
C TYR A 589 -36.23 11.63 -8.10
N GLY A 590 -36.31 11.08 -6.90
CA GLY A 590 -35.97 11.76 -5.65
C GLY A 590 -34.48 12.11 -5.56
N LYS A 591 -34.16 13.07 -4.70
CA LYS A 591 -32.75 13.49 -4.47
C LYS A 591 -31.91 12.41 -3.80
N GLU A 592 -32.54 11.50 -3.09
CA GLU A 592 -31.97 10.36 -2.39
C GLU A 592 -31.67 9.18 -3.32
N CYS A 593 -32.29 9.13 -4.53
CA CYS A 593 -32.18 8.01 -5.45
C CYS A 593 -30.79 7.98 -6.11
N LEU A 594 -30.15 6.81 -6.07
CA LEU A 594 -28.86 6.55 -6.72
C LEU A 594 -28.99 6.55 -8.25
N LEU A 595 -30.09 5.97 -8.75
CA LEU A 595 -30.31 5.79 -10.18
C LEU A 595 -31.65 6.40 -10.62
N ARG A 596 -31.68 6.99 -11.81
CA ARG A 596 -32.93 7.36 -12.46
C ARG A 596 -33.46 6.17 -13.26
N PRO A 597 -34.80 5.90 -13.21
CA PRO A 597 -35.40 4.85 -14.03
C PRO A 597 -35.17 5.10 -15.53
N ARG A 598 -34.96 4.03 -16.28
CA ARG A 598 -34.99 4.07 -17.74
C ARG A 598 -36.41 3.86 -18.25
N LYS A 599 -36.68 4.28 -19.48
CA LYS A 599 -37.98 4.08 -20.11
C LYS A 599 -38.30 2.59 -20.18
N GLY A 600 -39.44 2.18 -19.59
CA GLY A 600 -39.87 0.79 -19.52
C GLY A 600 -39.44 0.00 -18.27
N GLU A 601 -38.60 0.60 -17.39
CA GLU A 601 -38.29 -0.02 -16.07
C GLU A 601 -39.47 0.17 -15.08
N PRO A 602 -39.76 -0.81 -14.20
CA PRO A 602 -40.92 -0.77 -13.30
C PRO A 602 -40.74 0.14 -12.08
N TYR A 603 -39.68 0.93 -12.04
CA TYR A 603 -39.32 1.73 -10.84
C TYR A 603 -39.84 3.17 -10.99
N GLY A 604 -40.32 3.73 -9.88
CA GLY A 604 -40.65 5.11 -9.61
C GLY A 604 -41.52 5.76 -10.71
N GLN A 605 -42.74 6.16 -10.41
CA GLN A 605 -43.49 6.98 -11.34
C GLN A 605 -42.84 8.37 -11.45
N PRO A 606 -42.74 8.94 -12.66
CA PRO A 606 -42.29 10.31 -12.79
C PRO A 606 -43.22 11.25 -11.99
N PRO A 607 -42.68 12.28 -11.33
CA PRO A 607 -43.54 13.26 -10.66
C PRO A 607 -44.59 13.77 -11.65
N ALA A 608 -45.82 13.81 -11.20
CA ALA A 608 -46.92 14.33 -12.02
C ALA A 608 -46.51 15.67 -12.60
N LYS A 609 -46.63 15.82 -13.90
CA LYS A 609 -46.38 17.14 -14.51
C LYS A 609 -47.28 18.14 -13.81
N PRO A 610 -46.75 19.29 -13.32
CA PRO A 610 -47.62 20.33 -12.82
C PRO A 610 -48.66 20.62 -13.89
N GLU A 611 -49.94 20.47 -13.51
CA GLU A 611 -51.05 20.87 -14.40
C GLU A 611 -50.78 22.30 -14.85
N LYS A 612 -50.72 22.49 -16.15
CA LYS A 612 -50.65 23.83 -16.68
C LYS A 612 -51.91 24.57 -16.21
N PRO A 613 -51.79 25.72 -15.55
CA PRO A 613 -52.97 26.48 -15.18
C PRO A 613 -53.82 26.69 -16.44
N GLU A 614 -55.05 26.24 -16.37
CA GLU A 614 -56.04 26.49 -17.44
C GLU A 614 -56.09 27.99 -17.73
N ARG A 615 -55.84 28.36 -18.95
CA ARG A 615 -56.01 29.74 -19.37
C ARG A 615 -57.48 30.10 -19.24
N PRO A 616 -57.81 31.19 -18.51
CA PRO A 616 -59.21 31.63 -18.42
C PRO A 616 -59.73 31.96 -19.83
N THR A 617 -60.76 31.19 -20.27
CA THR A 617 -61.54 31.48 -21.45
C THR A 617 -62.59 32.51 -21.15
N HIS A 618 -62.22 33.79 -21.00
CA HIS A 618 -63.16 34.91 -21.15
C HIS A 618 -62.39 36.18 -21.49
N ARG A 619 -62.42 36.52 -22.78
CA ARG A 619 -62.27 37.90 -23.24
C ARG A 619 -63.67 38.40 -23.65
N PRO A 620 -64.17 39.49 -23.03
CA PRO A 620 -65.38 40.17 -23.52
C PRO A 620 -65.08 40.83 -24.86
N ARG A 621 -66.02 40.62 -25.83
CA ARG A 621 -66.07 41.26 -27.11
C ARG A 621 -66.35 42.77 -26.90
N LYS A 622 -65.41 43.64 -27.25
CA LYS A 622 -65.71 45.07 -27.43
C LYS A 622 -66.03 45.32 -28.88
N GLU A 623 -67.29 45.68 -29.14
CA GLU A 623 -67.74 46.33 -30.35
C GLU A 623 -67.14 47.74 -30.43
N THR A 624 -66.50 48.05 -31.56
CA THR A 624 -66.28 49.44 -31.99
C THR A 624 -66.57 49.56 -33.48
N THR A 625 -67.52 50.38 -33.75
CA THR A 625 -68.03 50.93 -35.01
C THR A 625 -66.92 51.60 -35.81
N GLY A 626 -67.10 51.50 -37.10
CA GLY A 626 -66.20 51.84 -38.18
C GLY A 626 -65.65 53.25 -38.31
N ASN A 627 -64.64 53.39 -39.11
CA ASN A 627 -64.65 54.37 -40.20
C ASN A 627 -63.65 54.01 -41.33
N ARG A 628 -64.05 54.38 -42.53
CA ARG A 628 -63.41 54.14 -43.84
C ARG A 628 -62.20 55.05 -44.04
N GLY A 629 -61.17 54.56 -44.73
CA GLY A 629 -60.11 55.43 -45.30
C GLY A 629 -59.03 54.67 -46.06
N ARG A 630 -59.30 54.48 -47.30
CA ARG A 630 -58.48 54.41 -48.54
C ARG A 630 -56.93 54.18 -48.47
N ARG A 631 -56.55 53.11 -49.25
CA ARG A 631 -55.48 53.06 -50.28
C ARG A 631 -54.02 53.12 -49.94
N GLY A 632 -53.31 52.08 -50.39
CA GLY A 632 -51.85 52.08 -50.68
C GLY A 632 -51.31 50.67 -50.83
N THR A 633 -51.24 50.23 -52.13
CA THR A 633 -50.68 48.94 -52.59
C THR A 633 -49.09 48.99 -52.58
N PRO A 634 -48.40 47.91 -52.96
CA PRO A 634 -47.37 47.28 -52.16
C PRO A 634 -45.98 47.46 -52.78
N THR A 635 -44.96 47.32 -51.98
CA THR A 635 -43.62 47.03 -52.55
C THR A 635 -42.92 45.94 -51.75
N ALA A 636 -42.56 44.94 -52.49
CA ALA A 636 -41.72 43.83 -52.10
C ALA A 636 -40.31 44.29 -51.66
N ARG A 637 -39.78 43.70 -50.58
CA ARG A 637 -38.34 43.63 -50.41
C ARG A 637 -37.91 42.25 -49.91
N GLN A 638 -36.94 41.75 -50.63
CA GLN A 638 -36.26 40.49 -50.55
C GLN A 638 -35.46 40.27 -49.21
N PRO A 639 -35.06 39.04 -48.92
CA PRO A 639 -34.46 38.68 -47.68
C PRO A 639 -32.95 38.98 -47.63
N ALA A 640 -32.49 39.44 -46.49
CA ALA A 640 -31.08 39.72 -46.23
C ALA A 640 -30.29 38.43 -45.88
N GLN A 641 -29.15 38.38 -46.50
CA GLN A 641 -28.16 37.29 -46.46
C GLN A 641 -27.55 37.08 -45.07
N LYS A 642 -27.29 35.81 -44.75
CA LYS A 642 -26.44 35.33 -43.64
C LYS A 642 -24.97 35.68 -43.89
N GLY A 643 -24.39 36.49 -43.03
CA GLY A 643 -22.94 36.71 -42.97
C GLY A 643 -22.19 35.48 -42.46
N LYS A 644 -21.28 34.97 -43.29
CA LYS A 644 -20.27 33.96 -42.94
C LYS A 644 -19.18 34.61 -42.08
N MET A 645 -18.91 34.10 -40.91
CA MET A 645 -17.66 34.34 -40.20
C MET A 645 -16.67 33.20 -40.48
N SER A 646 -15.48 33.58 -40.87
CA SER A 646 -14.36 32.74 -41.27
C SER A 646 -13.68 32.00 -40.10
N PRO A 647 -13.03 30.86 -40.36
CA PRO A 647 -12.30 30.12 -39.33
C PRO A 647 -10.85 30.57 -39.28
N ARG A 648 -10.34 30.89 -38.08
CA ARG A 648 -8.91 30.98 -37.84
C ARG A 648 -8.49 30.22 -36.61
N LYS A 649 -7.47 29.32 -36.84
CA LYS A 649 -6.59 28.62 -35.92
C LYS A 649 -7.09 27.29 -35.32
N LYS A 650 -7.03 26.26 -36.15
CA LYS A 650 -6.52 24.93 -35.77
C LYS A 650 -5.28 24.66 -36.62
N ALA A 651 -4.13 24.69 -36.03
CA ALA A 651 -2.91 24.04 -36.49
C ALA A 651 -1.96 23.95 -35.32
N ALA A 652 -1.59 22.79 -34.98
CA ALA A 652 -0.36 22.11 -34.84
C ALA A 652 -0.38 21.17 -33.64
N PHE A 653 -0.57 19.90 -33.93
CA PHE A 653 0.23 18.81 -33.35
C PHE A 653 -0.19 17.51 -34.04
N ALA A 654 0.38 17.26 -35.19
CA ALA A 654 0.50 15.91 -35.73
C ALA A 654 1.73 15.85 -36.66
N LYS A 655 2.50 14.83 -36.45
CA LYS A 655 3.58 14.26 -37.26
C LYS A 655 5.00 14.46 -36.74
N LYS A 656 5.49 13.38 -36.13
CA LYS A 656 6.68 12.69 -36.65
C LYS A 656 6.71 11.26 -36.12
N ARG A 657 6.38 10.33 -37.02
CA ARG A 657 6.79 8.94 -36.99
C ARG A 657 7.84 8.72 -38.06
N LYS A 658 8.87 7.98 -37.68
CA LYS A 658 9.82 7.13 -38.44
C LYS A 658 11.21 7.74 -38.66
N PRO A 659 12.23 6.87 -38.73
CA PRO A 659 12.23 5.41 -38.54
C PRO A 659 12.64 4.96 -37.14
#